data_e18837c52be942ac0381485d101ea299
#
_entry.id   e18837c52be942ac0381485d101ea299
#
_cell.length_a   1.000
_cell.length_b   1.000
_cell.length_c   1.000
_cell.angle_alpha   90.00
_cell.angle_beta   90.00
_cell.angle_gamma   90.00
#
_symmetry.space_group_name_H-M   'P 1'
#
loop_
_entity.id
_entity.type
_entity.pdbx_description
1 polymer ?
#
loop_
_entity_poly.entity_id
_entity_poly.type
_entity_poly.pdbx_seq_one_letter_code
_entity_poly.pdbx_strand_id
1 'polypeptide(L)'
;MASLPELVKDLALILIVASIVTLIFKKLRQPLVLGYIVAGFIVSPHMPLTMSVLDKENIHTWADIGVMFLLFSLGLDFSIKKILKMGISPFISAIIIVFSMMMLGMGVGHAFSWSKMDCIFLGGMMAMSSTTIIYKAFDDMGLRQQRFAGLVMSVLILEDILAIVMMVMLSAIASGNNPDGEQMLGSLFKIGFFLILWFVVGLFAIPTFLRHTRKLMSSETMLIVALGLCCAMAWVSSSVGFSSAFGAFVMGSILAETIEADKIIRLVEPVKNLFGAIFFVSVGMLVDPNILISYALPIAILVIAILAGQGIFGTLGFMLSGQPLKTAMRCGFSMAQIGEFAFIIASLGLSLGVISEFLYPVVVAVSVITTFLTPYMIRAAEPAYTILEKRLPKRWIRRLNHLGAEHHASPDEQSLWKRLLRKMILNTVIYAILILAITAVMLSFFLPFARHLLPHWWANGACGVLTLLLIAPFMRALVMKNNHSDEFRALWIENRMNRLPLTFTVLARIAIAVAFLFYICNYLARFANAVVITLALTAIALMILSRGLKQRSIRLERLFIKNLNSREIQAEVTGKRKPRFEGHLLDRDIHISEFTVPENSSWAGQSLGQIEFRNRFGVHVSSILRGYQRLNIPGGDCIIFPGDQLQVIGNDEQLTQFGLTLDFETIPEDEHIEEREMKLQKFVISSKSKLIGTDLQNSGIRNQYNCMVVGIEEGQKHLTIVNPSHVFQAGDIVWMVGEKESLAAVTTII
;
A
#
# COMPACT_ATOMS: atom_id res chain seq x y z
N MET A 1 -36.74 -23.65 -19.08
CA MET A 1 -35.46 -23.64 -18.37
C MET A 1 -35.09 -22.20 -18.13
N ALA A 2 -34.88 -21.79 -16.88
CA ALA A 2 -34.45 -20.42 -16.57
C ALA A 2 -33.06 -20.24 -17.16
N SER A 3 -32.90 -19.37 -18.19
CA SER A 3 -31.60 -19.01 -18.72
C SER A 3 -30.81 -18.27 -17.64
N LEU A 4 -29.56 -18.67 -17.40
CA LEU A 4 -28.65 -17.91 -16.54
C LEU A 4 -28.58 -16.46 -17.01
N PRO A 5 -28.60 -15.47 -16.08
CA PRO A 5 -28.39 -14.07 -16.46
C PRO A 5 -27.13 -13.89 -17.29
N GLU A 6 -27.15 -13.05 -18.32
CA GLU A 6 -26.01 -12.81 -19.22
C GLU A 6 -24.75 -12.42 -18.46
N LEU A 7 -24.90 -11.60 -17.42
CA LEU A 7 -23.83 -11.23 -16.50
C LEU A 7 -23.04 -12.44 -15.92
N VAL A 8 -23.77 -13.52 -15.56
CA VAL A 8 -23.13 -14.73 -14.99
C VAL A 8 -22.42 -15.55 -16.07
N LYS A 9 -22.97 -15.58 -17.29
CA LYS A 9 -22.32 -16.25 -18.45
C LYS A 9 -21.03 -15.56 -18.82
N ASP A 10 -21.05 -14.23 -18.90
CA ASP A 10 -19.89 -13.40 -19.21
C ASP A 10 -18.80 -13.56 -18.14
N LEU A 11 -19.16 -13.52 -16.86
CA LEU A 11 -18.24 -13.74 -15.75
C LEU A 11 -17.62 -15.15 -15.80
N ALA A 12 -18.42 -16.17 -16.08
CA ALA A 12 -17.92 -17.55 -16.21
C ALA A 12 -16.89 -17.68 -17.34
N LEU A 13 -17.20 -17.09 -18.52
CA LEU A 13 -16.28 -17.09 -19.66
C LEU A 13 -14.96 -16.38 -19.32
N ILE A 14 -15.04 -15.18 -18.72
CA ILE A 14 -13.89 -14.40 -18.28
C ILE A 14 -13.00 -15.24 -17.34
N LEU A 15 -13.57 -15.83 -16.30
CA LEU A 15 -12.82 -16.57 -15.29
C LEU A 15 -12.20 -17.86 -15.85
N ILE A 16 -12.91 -18.60 -16.71
CA ILE A 16 -12.40 -19.83 -17.32
C ILE A 16 -11.20 -19.53 -18.21
N VAL A 17 -11.33 -18.56 -19.13
CA VAL A 17 -10.25 -18.24 -20.07
C VAL A 17 -9.08 -17.60 -19.33
N ALA A 18 -9.34 -16.71 -18.37
CA ALA A 18 -8.30 -16.14 -17.51
C ALA A 18 -7.51 -17.24 -16.78
N SER A 19 -8.19 -18.25 -16.23
CA SER A 19 -7.54 -19.37 -15.52
C SER A 19 -6.61 -20.15 -16.44
N ILE A 20 -7.06 -20.51 -17.64
CA ILE A 20 -6.26 -21.29 -18.60
C ILE A 20 -5.03 -20.51 -19.03
N VAL A 21 -5.23 -19.23 -19.45
CA VAL A 21 -4.14 -18.40 -19.97
C VAL A 21 -3.12 -18.09 -18.89
N THR A 22 -3.56 -17.78 -17.66
CA THR A 22 -2.64 -17.49 -16.57
C THR A 22 -1.82 -18.69 -16.12
N LEU A 23 -2.36 -19.91 -16.18
CA LEU A 23 -1.59 -21.13 -15.95
C LEU A 23 -0.46 -21.29 -16.99
N ILE A 24 -0.74 -20.99 -18.27
CA ILE A 24 0.28 -21.00 -19.33
C ILE A 24 1.34 -19.94 -19.07
N PHE A 25 0.94 -18.70 -18.71
CA PHE A 25 1.88 -17.60 -18.42
C PHE A 25 2.75 -17.89 -17.18
N LYS A 26 2.17 -18.50 -16.14
CA LYS A 26 2.92 -18.97 -14.97
C LYS A 26 3.97 -20.00 -15.34
N LYS A 27 3.62 -20.98 -16.22
CA LYS A 27 4.57 -21.98 -16.73
C LYS A 27 5.69 -21.32 -17.55
N LEU A 28 5.38 -20.26 -18.29
CA LEU A 28 6.34 -19.49 -19.10
C LEU A 28 7.15 -18.47 -18.23
N ARG A 29 6.91 -18.42 -16.92
CA ARG A 29 7.51 -17.44 -15.99
C ARG A 29 7.30 -15.99 -16.41
N GLN A 30 6.14 -15.69 -17.01
CA GLN A 30 5.74 -14.34 -17.41
C GLN A 30 4.80 -13.72 -16.36
N PRO A 31 4.74 -12.37 -16.26
CA PRO A 31 3.82 -11.68 -15.36
C PRO A 31 2.37 -12.08 -15.60
N LEU A 32 1.62 -12.38 -14.51
CA LEU A 32 0.21 -12.82 -14.61
C LEU A 32 -0.71 -11.76 -15.24
N VAL A 33 -0.37 -10.47 -15.03
CA VAL A 33 -1.12 -9.35 -15.62
C VAL A 33 -1.17 -9.44 -17.15
N LEU A 34 -0.03 -9.81 -17.79
CA LEU A 34 -0.01 -10.03 -19.24
C LEU A 34 -0.93 -11.20 -19.65
N GLY A 35 -0.96 -12.26 -18.84
CA GLY A 35 -1.87 -13.38 -19.05
C GLY A 35 -3.34 -12.96 -19.02
N TYR A 36 -3.73 -12.09 -18.07
CA TYR A 36 -5.09 -11.56 -17.98
C TYR A 36 -5.46 -10.70 -19.20
N ILE A 37 -4.55 -9.82 -19.65
CA ILE A 37 -4.78 -8.98 -20.84
C ILE A 37 -4.93 -9.86 -22.09
N VAL A 38 -4.08 -10.86 -22.27
CA VAL A 38 -4.17 -11.80 -23.41
C VAL A 38 -5.45 -12.63 -23.32
N ALA A 39 -5.86 -13.09 -22.14
CA ALA A 39 -7.14 -13.76 -21.94
C ALA A 39 -8.31 -12.89 -22.39
N GLY A 40 -8.30 -11.60 -22.02
CA GLY A 40 -9.29 -10.63 -22.45
C GLY A 40 -9.31 -10.42 -23.97
N PHE A 41 -8.15 -10.31 -24.58
CA PHE A 41 -8.02 -10.20 -26.03
C PHE A 41 -8.63 -11.41 -26.75
N ILE A 42 -8.44 -12.63 -26.22
CA ILE A 42 -9.02 -13.88 -26.78
C ILE A 42 -10.55 -13.87 -26.72
N VAL A 43 -11.16 -13.41 -25.62
CA VAL A 43 -12.62 -13.35 -25.43
C VAL A 43 -13.25 -12.04 -25.89
N SER A 44 -12.46 -11.18 -26.54
CA SER A 44 -12.91 -9.88 -27.05
C SER A 44 -14.05 -10.03 -28.08
N PRO A 45 -15.05 -9.13 -28.04
CA PRO A 45 -16.07 -9.03 -29.07
C PRO A 45 -15.50 -8.79 -30.49
N HIS A 46 -14.26 -8.32 -30.60
CA HIS A 46 -13.56 -8.04 -31.85
C HIS A 46 -12.87 -9.27 -32.46
N MET A 47 -12.88 -10.42 -31.74
CA MET A 47 -12.30 -11.68 -32.24
C MET A 47 -13.39 -12.63 -32.81
N PRO A 48 -13.42 -12.86 -34.12
CA PRO A 48 -14.50 -13.65 -34.76
C PRO A 48 -14.41 -15.15 -34.51
N LEU A 49 -13.33 -15.67 -33.93
CA LEU A 49 -13.03 -17.09 -33.80
C LEU A 49 -13.35 -17.71 -32.43
N THR A 50 -13.69 -16.89 -31.43
CA THR A 50 -13.88 -17.35 -30.05
C THR A 50 -15.26 -16.97 -29.52
N MET A 51 -15.72 -17.67 -28.46
CA MET A 51 -16.89 -17.23 -27.70
C MET A 51 -16.59 -15.86 -27.10
N SER A 52 -17.37 -14.85 -27.51
CA SER A 52 -17.18 -13.48 -27.03
C SER A 52 -18.21 -13.10 -25.95
N VAL A 53 -17.84 -12.16 -25.11
CA VAL A 53 -18.76 -11.51 -24.17
C VAL A 53 -19.80 -10.72 -24.95
N LEU A 54 -21.08 -10.86 -24.58
CA LEU A 54 -22.20 -10.31 -25.32
C LEU A 54 -22.52 -8.86 -24.99
N ASP A 55 -22.27 -8.43 -23.77
CA ASP A 55 -22.66 -7.10 -23.28
C ASP A 55 -21.47 -6.24 -22.90
N LYS A 56 -21.26 -5.15 -23.67
CA LYS A 56 -20.18 -4.17 -23.42
C LYS A 56 -20.38 -3.38 -22.11
N GLU A 57 -21.62 -3.09 -21.68
CA GLU A 57 -21.89 -2.34 -20.44
C GLU A 57 -21.47 -3.16 -19.22
N ASN A 58 -21.67 -4.48 -19.25
CA ASN A 58 -21.22 -5.37 -18.19
C ASN A 58 -19.69 -5.35 -18.05
N ILE A 59 -18.95 -5.30 -19.17
CA ILE A 59 -17.48 -5.22 -19.14
C ILE A 59 -17.00 -3.96 -18.43
N HIS A 60 -17.59 -2.81 -18.74
CA HIS A 60 -17.24 -1.54 -18.11
C HIS A 60 -17.56 -1.55 -16.60
N THR A 61 -18.73 -2.07 -16.23
CA THR A 61 -19.12 -2.18 -14.82
C THR A 61 -18.15 -3.06 -14.02
N TRP A 62 -17.77 -4.21 -14.57
CA TRP A 62 -16.78 -5.08 -13.93
C TRP A 62 -15.39 -4.44 -13.86
N ALA A 63 -14.98 -3.72 -14.90
CA ALA A 63 -13.73 -2.97 -14.91
C ALA A 63 -13.70 -1.90 -13.80
N ASP A 64 -14.77 -1.12 -13.65
CA ASP A 64 -14.88 -0.06 -12.64
C ASP A 64 -14.82 -0.63 -11.22
N ILE A 65 -15.52 -1.74 -10.96
CA ILE A 65 -15.44 -2.45 -9.67
C ILE A 65 -14.02 -2.97 -9.44
N GLY A 66 -13.37 -3.50 -10.48
CA GLY A 66 -11.99 -3.96 -10.43
C GLY A 66 -11.01 -2.85 -10.06
N VAL A 67 -11.10 -1.69 -10.73
CA VAL A 67 -10.31 -0.50 -10.43
C VAL A 67 -10.53 -0.03 -8.99
N MET A 68 -11.78 -0.01 -8.53
CA MET A 68 -12.13 0.42 -7.17
C MET A 68 -11.42 -0.45 -6.11
N PHE A 69 -11.45 -1.78 -6.25
CA PHE A 69 -10.79 -2.68 -5.30
C PHE A 69 -9.27 -2.69 -5.44
N LEU A 70 -8.74 -2.50 -6.64
CA LEU A 70 -7.30 -2.33 -6.86
C LEU A 70 -6.79 -1.09 -6.14
N LEU A 71 -7.43 0.07 -6.34
CA LEU A 71 -7.04 1.33 -5.70
C LEU A 71 -7.30 1.31 -4.19
N PHE A 72 -8.34 0.63 -3.72
CA PHE A 72 -8.55 0.39 -2.29
C PHE A 72 -7.38 -0.37 -1.66
N SER A 73 -6.95 -1.46 -2.30
CA SER A 73 -5.81 -2.24 -1.82
C SER A 73 -4.51 -1.44 -1.88
N LEU A 74 -4.29 -0.69 -2.96
CA LEU A 74 -3.14 0.22 -3.05
C LEU A 74 -3.15 1.23 -1.90
N GLY A 75 -4.33 1.79 -1.58
CA GLY A 75 -4.51 2.66 -0.42
C GLY A 75 -4.14 1.98 0.90
N LEU A 76 -4.47 0.70 1.09
CA LEU A 76 -4.10 -0.08 2.27
C LEU A 76 -2.57 -0.28 2.40
N ASP A 77 -1.85 -0.38 1.30
CA ASP A 77 -0.39 -0.45 1.29
C ASP A 77 0.27 0.91 1.53
N PHE A 78 -0.52 1.98 1.37
CA PHE A 78 -0.09 3.35 1.43
C PHE A 78 -0.17 3.92 2.85
N SER A 79 1.00 4.24 3.44
CA SER A 79 1.06 4.96 4.72
C SER A 79 1.68 6.34 4.52
N ILE A 80 0.95 7.39 4.92
CA ILE A 80 1.43 8.77 4.89
C ILE A 80 2.76 8.92 5.62
N LYS A 81 2.95 8.17 6.70
CA LYS A 81 4.18 8.22 7.49
C LYS A 81 5.37 7.62 6.78
N LYS A 82 5.17 6.54 6.01
CA LYS A 82 6.25 5.98 5.17
C LYS A 82 6.77 7.04 4.23
N ILE A 83 5.87 7.79 3.59
CA ILE A 83 6.22 8.88 2.66
C ILE A 83 7.01 9.99 3.35
N LEU A 84 6.52 10.45 4.50
CA LEU A 84 7.19 11.51 5.27
C LEU A 84 8.59 11.09 5.75
N LYS A 85 8.85 9.78 5.88
CA LYS A 85 10.16 9.22 6.27
C LYS A 85 11.09 8.93 5.09
N MET A 86 10.58 8.83 3.85
CA MET A 86 11.40 8.57 2.65
C MET A 86 12.37 9.71 2.31
N GLY A 87 12.19 10.88 2.91
CA GLY A 87 13.03 12.05 2.64
C GLY A 87 12.61 12.79 1.37
N ILE A 88 13.41 13.79 1.00
CA ILE A 88 13.10 14.68 -0.14
C ILE A 88 13.57 14.07 -1.48
N SER A 89 14.61 13.22 -1.45
CA SER A 89 15.26 12.69 -2.66
C SER A 89 14.28 11.91 -3.57
N PRO A 90 13.52 10.89 -3.13
CA PRO A 90 12.55 10.22 -3.98
C PRO A 90 11.45 11.15 -4.51
N PHE A 91 11.07 12.17 -3.72
CA PHE A 91 10.03 13.14 -4.12
C PHE A 91 10.49 14.01 -5.29
N ILE A 92 11.73 14.49 -5.26
CA ILE A 92 12.34 15.24 -6.37
C ILE A 92 12.42 14.35 -7.62
N SER A 93 12.89 13.10 -7.47
CA SER A 93 12.96 12.15 -8.58
C SER A 93 11.60 11.94 -9.23
N ALA A 94 10.56 11.63 -8.45
CA ALA A 94 9.22 11.37 -8.95
C ALA A 94 8.65 12.56 -9.72
N ILE A 95 8.76 13.79 -9.18
CA ILE A 95 8.26 14.99 -9.86
C ILE A 95 8.97 15.19 -11.20
N ILE A 96 10.30 15.06 -11.23
CA ILE A 96 11.08 15.28 -12.47
C ILE A 96 10.71 14.23 -13.51
N ILE A 97 10.62 12.96 -13.12
CA ILE A 97 10.28 11.86 -14.02
C ILE A 97 8.87 12.05 -14.58
N VAL A 98 7.88 12.22 -13.72
CA VAL A 98 6.47 12.37 -14.13
C VAL A 98 6.30 13.57 -15.05
N PHE A 99 6.87 14.74 -14.70
CA PHE A 99 6.76 15.93 -15.53
C PHE A 99 7.45 15.76 -16.88
N SER A 100 8.68 15.19 -16.90
CA SER A 100 9.43 15.01 -18.15
C SER A 100 8.78 13.98 -19.07
N MET A 101 8.29 12.86 -18.51
CA MET A 101 7.57 11.84 -19.28
C MET A 101 6.23 12.34 -19.80
N MET A 102 5.50 13.14 -19.00
CA MET A 102 4.28 13.79 -19.44
C MET A 102 4.54 14.73 -20.62
N MET A 103 5.58 15.55 -20.56
CA MET A 103 5.99 16.42 -21.66
C MET A 103 6.39 15.62 -22.91
N LEU A 104 7.13 14.52 -22.74
CA LEU A 104 7.50 13.63 -23.83
C LEU A 104 6.25 13.04 -24.51
N GLY A 105 5.29 12.52 -23.74
CA GLY A 105 4.06 11.95 -24.27
C GLY A 105 3.20 12.97 -25.01
N MET A 106 3.06 14.17 -24.44
CA MET A 106 2.39 15.28 -25.12
C MET A 106 3.09 15.65 -26.44
N GLY A 107 4.43 15.68 -26.46
CA GLY A 107 5.24 15.96 -27.64
C GLY A 107 5.05 14.91 -28.73
N VAL A 108 5.07 13.63 -28.38
CA VAL A 108 4.85 12.53 -29.33
C VAL A 108 3.42 12.58 -29.90
N GLY A 109 2.39 12.79 -29.07
CA GLY A 109 1.01 12.94 -29.53
C GLY A 109 0.83 14.12 -30.47
N HIS A 110 1.46 15.25 -30.16
CA HIS A 110 1.45 16.43 -31.01
C HIS A 110 2.14 16.18 -32.38
N ALA A 111 3.25 15.41 -32.38
CA ALA A 111 3.94 15.04 -33.61
C ALA A 111 3.07 14.17 -34.54
N PHE A 112 2.15 13.40 -33.99
CA PHE A 112 1.14 12.67 -34.75
C PHE A 112 -0.13 13.47 -35.08
N SER A 113 -0.16 14.76 -34.70
CA SER A 113 -1.32 15.65 -34.87
C SER A 113 -2.60 15.14 -34.19
N TRP A 114 -2.45 14.45 -33.03
CA TRP A 114 -3.58 14.00 -32.25
C TRP A 114 -4.27 15.16 -31.53
N SER A 115 -5.50 14.95 -31.08
CA SER A 115 -6.25 16.00 -30.38
C SER A 115 -5.51 16.47 -29.12
N LYS A 116 -5.80 17.71 -28.68
CA LYS A 116 -5.18 18.28 -27.48
C LYS A 116 -5.43 17.40 -26.25
N MET A 117 -6.64 16.84 -26.13
CA MET A 117 -6.98 15.95 -25.01
C MET A 117 -6.26 14.62 -25.12
N ASP A 118 -6.19 14.03 -26.32
CA ASP A 118 -5.41 12.80 -26.54
C ASP A 118 -3.94 13.00 -26.13
N CYS A 119 -3.33 14.13 -26.48
CA CYS A 119 -1.94 14.44 -26.11
C CYS A 119 -1.76 14.57 -24.58
N ILE A 120 -2.68 15.25 -23.88
CA ILE A 120 -2.60 15.43 -22.43
C ILE A 120 -2.77 14.09 -21.71
N PHE A 121 -3.78 13.30 -22.11
CA PHE A 121 -4.01 11.99 -21.53
C PHE A 121 -2.86 11.02 -21.84
N LEU A 122 -2.34 11.01 -23.08
CA LEU A 122 -1.17 10.22 -23.43
C LEU A 122 0.04 10.57 -22.56
N GLY A 123 0.30 11.87 -22.36
CA GLY A 123 1.35 12.33 -21.47
C GLY A 123 1.20 11.78 -20.05
N GLY A 124 -0.02 11.83 -19.51
CA GLY A 124 -0.35 11.26 -18.22
C GLY A 124 -0.13 9.73 -18.16
N MET A 125 -0.55 9.03 -19.19
CA MET A 125 -0.38 7.57 -19.28
C MET A 125 1.09 7.15 -19.39
N MET A 126 1.91 7.86 -20.17
CA MET A 126 3.34 7.57 -20.33
C MET A 126 4.17 7.88 -19.08
N ALA A 127 3.67 8.73 -18.20
CA ALA A 127 4.36 9.12 -16.98
C ALA A 127 4.26 8.08 -15.85
N MET A 128 3.46 7.03 -16.00
CA MET A 128 3.15 6.06 -14.95
C MET A 128 3.83 4.73 -15.19
N SER A 129 4.70 4.34 -14.25
CA SER A 129 5.36 3.02 -14.23
C SER A 129 4.59 2.03 -13.37
N SER A 130 4.76 0.71 -13.60
CA SER A 130 4.08 -0.31 -12.79
C SER A 130 4.94 -0.75 -11.60
N THR A 131 4.43 -0.53 -10.41
CA THR A 131 5.03 -0.99 -9.16
C THR A 131 5.07 -2.52 -9.10
N THR A 132 3.98 -3.19 -9.51
CA THR A 132 3.82 -4.64 -9.43
C THR A 132 4.78 -5.39 -10.35
N ILE A 133 4.95 -4.92 -11.59
CA ILE A 133 5.80 -5.56 -12.59
C ILE A 133 7.28 -5.41 -12.23
N ILE A 134 7.68 -4.21 -11.81
CA ILE A 134 9.08 -3.94 -11.42
C ILE A 134 9.44 -4.73 -10.17
N TYR A 135 8.55 -4.78 -9.16
CA TYR A 135 8.75 -5.58 -7.96
C TYR A 135 8.97 -7.05 -8.30
N LYS A 136 8.10 -7.61 -9.18
CA LYS A 136 8.22 -8.99 -9.64
C LYS A 136 9.52 -9.23 -10.41
N ALA A 137 9.90 -8.33 -11.31
CA ALA A 137 11.16 -8.43 -12.05
C ALA A 137 12.37 -8.41 -11.10
N PHE A 138 12.38 -7.56 -10.08
CA PHE A 138 13.45 -7.53 -9.08
C PHE A 138 13.50 -8.81 -8.24
N ASP A 139 12.35 -9.38 -7.89
CA ASP A 139 12.23 -10.62 -7.14
C ASP A 139 12.78 -11.80 -7.97
N ASP A 140 12.32 -11.96 -9.22
CA ASP A 140 12.74 -13.01 -10.14
C ASP A 140 14.24 -12.93 -10.52
N MET A 141 14.84 -11.72 -10.46
CA MET A 141 16.26 -11.48 -10.74
C MET A 141 17.15 -11.47 -9.48
N GLY A 142 16.58 -11.65 -8.27
CA GLY A 142 17.30 -11.57 -7.01
C GLY A 142 17.83 -10.19 -6.65
N LEU A 143 17.28 -9.11 -7.25
CA LEU A 143 17.74 -7.73 -7.07
C LEU A 143 17.01 -6.97 -5.96
N ARG A 144 15.98 -7.59 -5.36
CA ARG A 144 15.06 -6.95 -4.41
C ARG A 144 15.77 -6.32 -3.21
N GLN A 145 16.87 -6.91 -2.76
CA GLN A 145 17.61 -6.47 -1.58
C GLN A 145 18.63 -5.37 -1.89
N GLN A 146 18.86 -5.03 -3.16
CA GLN A 146 19.80 -4.01 -3.53
C GLN A 146 19.28 -2.59 -3.28
N ARG A 147 20.18 -1.67 -2.92
CA ARG A 147 19.84 -0.28 -2.59
C ARG A 147 19.05 0.43 -3.68
N PHE A 148 19.44 0.26 -4.95
CA PHE A 148 18.75 0.90 -6.06
C PHE A 148 17.30 0.40 -6.21
N ALA A 149 17.02 -0.88 -5.93
CA ALA A 149 15.66 -1.41 -5.93
C ALA A 149 14.79 -0.72 -4.87
N GLY A 150 15.31 -0.50 -3.67
CA GLY A 150 14.62 0.27 -2.63
C GLY A 150 14.33 1.73 -3.03
N LEU A 151 15.26 2.38 -3.75
CA LEU A 151 15.06 3.73 -4.28
C LEU A 151 13.97 3.76 -5.36
N VAL A 152 14.00 2.82 -6.31
CA VAL A 152 12.96 2.67 -7.34
C VAL A 152 11.59 2.47 -6.70
N MET A 153 11.47 1.55 -5.75
CA MET A 153 10.20 1.30 -5.04
C MET A 153 9.68 2.55 -4.31
N SER A 154 10.59 3.36 -3.75
CA SER A 154 10.20 4.62 -3.10
C SER A 154 9.65 5.65 -4.09
N VAL A 155 10.24 5.74 -5.29
CA VAL A 155 9.77 6.63 -6.36
C VAL A 155 8.45 6.13 -6.94
N LEU A 156 8.31 4.83 -7.19
CA LEU A 156 7.06 4.23 -7.69
C LEU A 156 5.87 4.48 -6.77
N ILE A 157 6.06 4.34 -5.46
CA ILE A 157 5.00 4.69 -4.48
C ILE A 157 4.59 6.17 -4.61
N LEU A 158 5.53 7.07 -4.90
CA LEU A 158 5.21 8.48 -5.12
C LEU A 158 4.57 8.72 -6.50
N GLU A 159 4.97 7.98 -7.54
CA GLU A 159 4.29 8.02 -8.85
C GLU A 159 2.83 7.58 -8.74
N ASP A 160 2.54 6.54 -7.97
CA ASP A 160 1.16 6.08 -7.71
C ASP A 160 0.29 7.18 -7.10
N ILE A 161 0.85 7.98 -6.18
CA ILE A 161 0.15 9.15 -5.61
C ILE A 161 -0.05 10.24 -6.65
N LEU A 162 1.01 10.56 -7.41
CA LEU A 162 0.94 11.55 -8.47
C LEU A 162 -0.05 11.13 -9.55
N ALA A 163 -0.17 9.82 -9.85
CA ALA A 163 -1.18 9.27 -10.75
C ALA A 163 -2.60 9.59 -10.29
N ILE A 164 -2.88 9.41 -9.00
CA ILE A 164 -4.20 9.71 -8.44
C ILE A 164 -4.50 11.21 -8.51
N VAL A 165 -3.53 12.05 -8.13
CA VAL A 165 -3.69 13.52 -8.26
C VAL A 165 -3.90 13.89 -9.73
N MET A 166 -3.16 13.28 -10.64
CA MET A 166 -3.28 13.53 -12.07
C MET A 166 -4.62 13.06 -12.64
N MET A 167 -5.15 11.91 -12.23
CA MET A 167 -6.50 11.48 -12.62
C MET A 167 -7.57 12.50 -12.23
N VAL A 168 -7.48 13.05 -11.02
CA VAL A 168 -8.44 14.08 -10.58
C VAL A 168 -8.25 15.38 -11.37
N MET A 169 -7.01 15.76 -11.66
CA MET A 169 -6.73 16.93 -12.51
C MET A 169 -7.26 16.73 -13.95
N LEU A 170 -7.00 15.58 -14.54
CA LEU A 170 -7.49 15.23 -15.88
C LEU A 170 -9.03 15.22 -15.95
N SER A 171 -9.70 14.69 -14.92
CA SER A 171 -11.15 14.73 -14.80
C SER A 171 -11.66 16.19 -14.72
N ALA A 172 -10.99 17.07 -13.98
CA ALA A 172 -11.35 18.47 -13.88
C ALA A 172 -11.15 19.23 -15.21
N ILE A 173 -10.05 18.94 -15.92
CA ILE A 173 -9.76 19.53 -17.25
C ILE A 173 -10.80 19.07 -18.27
N ALA A 174 -11.19 17.80 -18.23
CA ALA A 174 -12.17 17.21 -19.15
C ALA A 174 -13.58 17.79 -18.94
N SER A 175 -13.93 18.17 -17.71
CA SER A 175 -15.26 18.71 -17.37
C SER A 175 -15.44 20.20 -17.73
N GLY A 176 -14.38 20.92 -18.11
CA GLY A 176 -14.38 22.37 -18.37
C GLY A 176 -14.13 22.71 -19.86
N ASN A 177 -15.05 23.49 -20.44
CA ASN A 177 -14.86 24.13 -21.77
C ASN A 177 -13.82 25.26 -21.65
N ASN A 178 -12.54 25.01 -21.87
CA ASN A 178 -11.39 25.90 -21.70
C ASN A 178 -11.13 26.27 -20.21
N PRO A 179 -10.35 25.51 -19.47
CA PRO A 179 -10.03 25.87 -18.09
C PRO A 179 -9.12 27.09 -18.04
N ASP A 180 -9.67 28.22 -17.60
CA ASP A 180 -8.86 29.33 -17.13
C ASP A 180 -8.00 28.89 -15.97
N GLY A 181 -6.78 29.41 -15.83
CA GLY A 181 -5.84 29.05 -14.76
C GLY A 181 -6.45 29.18 -13.37
N GLU A 182 -7.43 30.08 -13.17
CA GLU A 182 -8.19 30.26 -11.94
C GLU A 182 -9.09 29.04 -11.61
N GLN A 183 -9.72 28.44 -12.61
CA GLN A 183 -10.55 27.22 -12.44
C GLN A 183 -9.71 25.98 -12.14
N MET A 184 -8.53 25.86 -12.76
CA MET A 184 -7.56 24.79 -12.43
C MET A 184 -7.07 24.91 -10.98
N LEU A 185 -6.74 26.13 -10.55
CA LEU A 185 -6.31 26.39 -9.17
C LEU A 185 -7.44 26.06 -8.18
N GLY A 186 -8.68 26.47 -8.50
CA GLY A 186 -9.87 26.13 -7.71
C GLY A 186 -10.10 24.63 -7.57
N SER A 187 -9.90 23.87 -8.65
CA SER A 187 -10.00 22.40 -8.64
C SER A 187 -8.93 21.75 -7.77
N LEU A 188 -7.68 22.23 -7.84
CA LEU A 188 -6.59 21.77 -6.96
C LEU A 188 -6.89 22.05 -5.48
N PHE A 189 -7.41 23.24 -5.17
CA PHE A 189 -7.83 23.58 -3.80
C PHE A 189 -8.99 22.70 -3.34
N LYS A 190 -9.97 22.40 -4.20
CA LYS A 190 -11.08 21.50 -3.91
C LYS A 190 -10.57 20.08 -3.58
N ILE A 191 -9.65 19.55 -4.39
CA ILE A 191 -9.01 18.23 -4.15
C ILE A 191 -8.29 18.23 -2.80
N GLY A 192 -7.40 19.19 -2.59
CA GLY A 192 -6.63 19.30 -1.34
C GLY A 192 -7.52 19.42 -0.12
N PHE A 193 -8.60 20.22 -0.22
CA PHE A 193 -9.59 20.37 0.83
C PHE A 193 -10.28 19.05 1.19
N PHE A 194 -10.87 18.34 0.22
CA PHE A 194 -11.57 17.09 0.47
C PHE A 194 -10.62 15.98 0.94
N LEU A 195 -9.43 15.90 0.36
CA LEU A 195 -8.42 14.93 0.78
C LEU A 195 -8.04 15.11 2.25
N ILE A 196 -7.72 16.34 2.67
CA ILE A 196 -7.38 16.61 4.07
C ILE A 196 -8.59 16.38 4.98
N LEU A 197 -9.77 16.82 4.56
CA LEU A 197 -11.01 16.60 5.30
C LEU A 197 -11.27 15.11 5.55
N TRP A 198 -11.26 14.30 4.50
CA TRP A 198 -11.51 12.87 4.58
C TRP A 198 -10.47 12.15 5.41
N PHE A 199 -9.18 12.51 5.27
CA PHE A 199 -8.13 11.96 6.12
C PHE A 199 -8.32 12.33 7.57
N VAL A 200 -8.59 13.59 7.88
CA VAL A 200 -8.73 14.02 9.28
C VAL A 200 -9.96 13.41 9.90
N VAL A 201 -11.12 13.46 9.25
CA VAL A 201 -12.37 12.86 9.75
C VAL A 201 -12.22 11.33 9.83
N GLY A 202 -11.64 10.71 8.80
CA GLY A 202 -11.42 9.27 8.75
C GLY A 202 -10.50 8.78 9.86
N LEU A 203 -9.37 9.45 10.12
CA LEU A 203 -8.45 9.11 11.21
C LEU A 203 -9.05 9.29 12.62
N PHE A 204 -10.07 10.14 12.76
CA PHE A 204 -10.83 10.22 14.00
C PHE A 204 -11.88 9.13 14.11
N ALA A 205 -12.70 8.93 13.08
CA ALA A 205 -13.87 8.08 13.10
C ALA A 205 -13.52 6.59 12.99
N ILE A 206 -12.74 6.23 11.98
CA ILE A 206 -12.50 4.81 11.60
C ILE A 206 -11.71 4.04 12.67
N PRO A 207 -10.53 4.51 13.16
CA PRO A 207 -9.81 3.77 14.19
C PRO A 207 -10.59 3.70 15.51
N THR A 208 -11.40 4.73 15.82
CA THR A 208 -12.24 4.74 17.02
C THR A 208 -13.36 3.71 16.89
N PHE A 209 -14.02 3.64 15.72
CA PHE A 209 -15.04 2.65 15.41
C PHE A 209 -14.47 1.22 15.47
N LEU A 210 -13.38 0.93 14.78
CA LEU A 210 -12.75 -0.39 14.76
C LEU A 210 -12.31 -0.84 16.15
N ARG A 211 -11.78 0.08 16.97
CA ARG A 211 -11.41 -0.23 18.35
C ARG A 211 -12.60 -0.61 19.22
N HIS A 212 -13.72 0.09 19.07
CA HIS A 212 -14.92 -0.17 19.86
C HIS A 212 -15.57 -1.51 19.48
N THR A 213 -15.56 -1.85 18.20
CA THR A 213 -16.17 -3.06 17.65
C THR A 213 -15.22 -4.27 17.59
N ARG A 214 -13.93 -4.10 17.95
CA ARG A 214 -12.88 -5.12 17.82
C ARG A 214 -13.26 -6.48 18.41
N LYS A 215 -13.93 -6.50 19.57
CA LYS A 215 -14.34 -7.74 20.24
C LYS A 215 -15.44 -8.52 19.49
N LEU A 216 -16.18 -7.84 18.63
CA LEU A 216 -17.29 -8.41 17.83
C LEU A 216 -16.85 -8.81 16.43
N MET A 217 -15.62 -8.41 16.01
CA MET A 217 -15.14 -8.60 14.64
C MET A 217 -14.42 -9.94 14.45
N SER A 218 -15.12 -10.89 13.82
CA SER A 218 -14.50 -12.05 13.18
C SER A 218 -13.71 -11.63 11.93
N SER A 219 -12.99 -12.55 11.28
CA SER A 219 -12.30 -12.25 10.02
C SER A 219 -13.29 -11.93 8.90
N GLU A 220 -14.41 -12.64 8.83
CA GLU A 220 -15.48 -12.40 7.88
C GLU A 220 -16.12 -11.01 8.08
N THR A 221 -16.52 -10.69 9.30
CA THR A 221 -17.12 -9.38 9.63
C THR A 221 -16.14 -8.24 9.32
N MET A 222 -14.84 -8.43 9.57
CA MET A 222 -13.83 -7.41 9.27
C MET A 222 -13.69 -7.17 7.77
N LEU A 223 -13.73 -8.22 6.96
CA LEU A 223 -13.72 -8.10 5.51
C LEU A 223 -14.95 -7.31 5.03
N ILE A 224 -16.16 -7.68 5.48
CA ILE A 224 -17.40 -7.01 5.10
C ILE A 224 -17.36 -5.53 5.50
N VAL A 225 -16.89 -5.21 6.71
CA VAL A 225 -16.77 -3.82 7.18
C VAL A 225 -15.75 -3.05 6.31
N ALA A 226 -14.60 -3.64 6.00
CA ALA A 226 -13.58 -2.98 5.19
C ALA A 226 -14.09 -2.68 3.77
N LEU A 227 -14.74 -3.65 3.12
CA LEU A 227 -15.35 -3.47 1.80
C LEU A 227 -16.54 -2.50 1.84
N GLY A 228 -17.36 -2.56 2.89
CA GLY A 228 -18.48 -1.62 3.09
C GLY A 228 -17.99 -0.18 3.24
N LEU A 229 -16.93 0.06 4.01
CA LEU A 229 -16.30 1.38 4.13
C LEU A 229 -15.68 1.84 2.80
N CYS A 230 -15.05 0.93 2.04
CA CYS A 230 -14.54 1.20 0.70
C CYS A 230 -15.67 1.71 -0.22
N CYS A 231 -16.77 0.95 -0.34
CA CYS A 231 -17.92 1.31 -1.18
C CYS A 231 -18.59 2.61 -0.71
N ALA A 232 -18.73 2.81 0.60
CA ALA A 232 -19.30 4.04 1.15
C ALA A 232 -18.47 5.27 0.78
N MET A 233 -17.14 5.18 0.87
CA MET A 233 -16.26 6.28 0.51
C MET A 233 -16.20 6.51 -1.01
N ALA A 234 -16.25 5.45 -1.80
CA ALA A 234 -16.37 5.52 -3.25
C ALA A 234 -17.65 6.28 -3.66
N TRP A 235 -18.78 5.98 -3.00
CA TRP A 235 -20.04 6.67 -3.21
C TRP A 235 -19.98 8.15 -2.79
N VAL A 236 -19.41 8.45 -1.61
CA VAL A 236 -19.22 9.84 -1.14
C VAL A 236 -18.35 10.62 -2.11
N SER A 237 -17.25 10.01 -2.59
CA SER A 237 -16.35 10.62 -3.58
C SER A 237 -17.08 10.99 -4.86
N SER A 238 -17.85 10.06 -5.41
CA SER A 238 -18.65 10.24 -6.61
C SER A 238 -19.70 11.35 -6.44
N SER A 239 -20.35 11.43 -5.28
CA SER A 239 -21.35 12.47 -4.96
C SER A 239 -20.77 13.88 -4.92
N VAL A 240 -19.47 14.02 -4.67
CA VAL A 240 -18.75 15.30 -4.65
C VAL A 240 -18.16 15.66 -6.02
N GLY A 241 -18.25 14.74 -6.99
CA GLY A 241 -17.75 14.90 -8.35
C GLY A 241 -16.30 14.45 -8.55
N PHE A 242 -15.81 13.54 -7.69
CA PHE A 242 -14.56 12.81 -7.90
C PHE A 242 -14.85 11.38 -8.37
N SER A 243 -13.82 10.65 -8.83
CA SER A 243 -13.99 9.25 -9.19
C SER A 243 -14.25 8.36 -7.96
N SER A 244 -15.05 7.30 -8.13
CA SER A 244 -15.27 6.25 -7.11
C SER A 244 -13.96 5.60 -6.68
N ALA A 245 -13.07 5.39 -7.62
CA ALA A 245 -11.73 4.84 -7.45
C ALA A 245 -10.85 5.68 -6.50
N PHE A 246 -10.92 7.02 -6.61
CA PHE A 246 -10.24 7.93 -5.68
C PHE A 246 -10.77 7.79 -4.25
N GLY A 247 -12.09 7.71 -4.09
CA GLY A 247 -12.69 7.48 -2.77
C GLY A 247 -12.23 6.16 -2.15
N ALA A 248 -12.19 5.09 -2.93
CA ALA A 248 -11.70 3.79 -2.50
C ALA A 248 -10.24 3.85 -2.03
N PHE A 249 -9.36 4.51 -2.78
CA PHE A 249 -7.97 4.74 -2.39
C PHE A 249 -7.84 5.50 -1.06
N VAL A 250 -8.59 6.58 -0.89
CA VAL A 250 -8.56 7.38 0.35
C VAL A 250 -8.99 6.53 1.55
N MET A 251 -10.05 5.72 1.41
CA MET A 251 -10.48 4.83 2.47
C MET A 251 -9.41 3.77 2.81
N GLY A 252 -8.80 3.16 1.79
CA GLY A 252 -7.68 2.24 1.97
C GLY A 252 -6.55 2.88 2.76
N SER A 253 -6.16 4.11 2.40
CA SER A 253 -5.09 4.87 3.08
C SER A 253 -5.43 5.23 4.54
N ILE A 254 -6.70 5.50 4.85
CA ILE A 254 -7.15 5.72 6.23
C ILE A 254 -7.06 4.42 7.03
N LEU A 255 -7.51 3.30 6.47
CA LEU A 255 -7.42 1.98 7.10
C LEU A 255 -5.97 1.51 7.28
N ALA A 256 -5.06 1.89 6.39
CA ALA A 256 -3.62 1.60 6.49
C ALA A 256 -2.97 2.13 7.77
N GLU A 257 -3.48 3.21 8.34
CA GLU A 257 -2.98 3.78 9.60
C GLU A 257 -3.58 3.12 10.86
N THR A 258 -4.54 2.20 10.70
CA THR A 258 -5.18 1.49 11.80
C THR A 258 -4.35 0.32 12.30
N ILE A 259 -4.59 -0.14 13.53
CA ILE A 259 -3.93 -1.31 14.14
C ILE A 259 -4.28 -2.59 13.37
N GLU A 260 -5.46 -2.66 12.79
CA GLU A 260 -5.99 -3.84 12.09
C GLU A 260 -5.56 -3.89 10.60
N ALA A 261 -4.74 -2.93 10.15
CA ALA A 261 -4.33 -2.79 8.74
C ALA A 261 -3.74 -4.10 8.17
N ASP A 262 -2.79 -4.74 8.85
CA ASP A 262 -2.14 -5.96 8.37
C ASP A 262 -3.11 -7.15 8.26
N LYS A 263 -4.17 -7.18 9.11
CA LYS A 263 -5.24 -8.18 9.02
C LYS A 263 -6.17 -7.87 7.85
N ILE A 264 -6.55 -6.60 7.68
CA ILE A 264 -7.41 -6.15 6.58
C ILE A 264 -6.72 -6.41 5.24
N ILE A 265 -5.43 -6.09 5.09
CA ILE A 265 -4.65 -6.34 3.87
C ILE A 265 -4.76 -7.81 3.46
N ARG A 266 -4.48 -8.75 4.39
CA ARG A 266 -4.55 -10.19 4.11
C ARG A 266 -5.95 -10.67 3.74
N LEU A 267 -6.99 -10.09 4.32
CA LEU A 267 -8.38 -10.46 4.02
C LEU A 267 -8.86 -9.88 2.68
N VAL A 268 -8.39 -8.69 2.30
CA VAL A 268 -8.77 -8.01 1.06
C VAL A 268 -7.97 -8.53 -0.15
N GLU A 269 -6.77 -9.07 0.07
CA GLU A 269 -5.88 -9.53 -0.99
C GLU A 269 -6.53 -10.52 -1.98
N PRO A 270 -7.27 -11.57 -1.56
CA PRO A 270 -7.98 -12.45 -2.49
C PRO A 270 -9.04 -11.71 -3.32
N VAL A 271 -9.76 -10.75 -2.71
CA VAL A 271 -10.78 -9.92 -3.38
C VAL A 271 -10.12 -9.04 -4.44
N LYS A 272 -9.03 -8.36 -4.07
CA LYS A 272 -8.22 -7.57 -5.02
C LYS A 272 -7.74 -8.42 -6.19
N ASN A 273 -7.22 -9.62 -5.92
CA ASN A 273 -6.67 -10.48 -6.97
C ASN A 273 -7.76 -10.94 -7.94
N LEU A 274 -8.96 -11.29 -7.44
CA LEU A 274 -10.10 -11.66 -8.28
C LEU A 274 -10.56 -10.50 -9.15
N PHE A 275 -10.89 -9.36 -8.55
CA PHE A 275 -11.41 -8.20 -9.29
C PHE A 275 -10.33 -7.52 -10.14
N GLY A 276 -9.06 -7.59 -9.71
CA GLY A 276 -7.93 -7.16 -10.53
C GLY A 276 -7.78 -8.01 -11.79
N ALA A 277 -7.93 -9.34 -11.69
CA ALA A 277 -7.93 -10.22 -12.86
C ALA A 277 -9.07 -9.85 -13.82
N ILE A 278 -10.30 -9.65 -13.30
CA ILE A 278 -11.46 -9.23 -14.10
C ILE A 278 -11.18 -7.88 -14.80
N PHE A 279 -10.61 -6.90 -14.08
CA PHE A 279 -10.22 -5.61 -14.65
C PHE A 279 -9.24 -5.77 -15.82
N PHE A 280 -8.14 -6.51 -15.64
CA PHE A 280 -7.16 -6.68 -16.71
C PHE A 280 -7.69 -7.50 -17.90
N VAL A 281 -8.58 -8.45 -17.67
CA VAL A 281 -9.30 -9.14 -18.75
C VAL A 281 -10.20 -8.14 -19.48
N SER A 282 -10.94 -7.29 -18.78
CA SER A 282 -11.77 -6.24 -19.40
C SER A 282 -10.92 -5.27 -20.24
N VAL A 283 -9.74 -4.89 -19.73
CA VAL A 283 -8.75 -4.09 -20.49
C VAL A 283 -8.37 -4.79 -21.80
N GLY A 284 -8.09 -6.09 -21.74
CA GLY A 284 -7.76 -6.88 -22.95
C GLY A 284 -8.91 -6.99 -23.94
N MET A 285 -10.17 -7.08 -23.48
CA MET A 285 -11.36 -7.15 -24.34
C MET A 285 -11.60 -5.88 -25.16
N LEU A 286 -11.17 -4.73 -24.68
CA LEU A 286 -11.30 -3.45 -25.37
C LEU A 286 -10.26 -3.26 -26.50
N VAL A 287 -9.32 -4.20 -26.66
CA VAL A 287 -8.31 -4.14 -27.70
C VAL A 287 -8.86 -4.64 -29.02
N ASP A 288 -8.88 -3.76 -30.05
CA ASP A 288 -9.25 -4.11 -31.43
C ASP A 288 -7.98 -4.42 -32.25
N PRO A 289 -7.85 -5.64 -32.81
CA PRO A 289 -6.73 -6.02 -33.69
C PRO A 289 -6.51 -5.09 -34.88
N ASN A 290 -7.59 -4.57 -35.49
CA ASN A 290 -7.52 -3.69 -36.64
C ASN A 290 -6.87 -2.34 -36.28
N ILE A 291 -7.16 -1.83 -35.09
CA ILE A 291 -6.52 -0.61 -34.55
C ILE A 291 -5.04 -0.86 -34.37
N LEU A 292 -4.62 -2.01 -33.82
CA LEU A 292 -3.21 -2.33 -33.61
C LEU A 292 -2.40 -2.31 -34.91
N ILE A 293 -2.97 -2.86 -35.99
CA ILE A 293 -2.32 -2.87 -37.31
C ILE A 293 -2.24 -1.45 -37.90
N SER A 294 -3.34 -0.68 -37.81
CA SER A 294 -3.40 0.70 -38.33
C SER A 294 -2.48 1.67 -37.62
N TYR A 295 -2.26 1.45 -36.34
CA TYR A 295 -1.40 2.31 -35.47
C TYR A 295 -0.07 1.65 -35.11
N ALA A 296 0.41 0.66 -35.90
CA ALA A 296 1.66 -0.04 -35.63
C ALA A 296 2.88 0.90 -35.54
N LEU A 297 2.96 1.93 -36.42
CA LEU A 297 4.03 2.91 -36.39
C LEU A 297 3.98 3.80 -35.14
N PRO A 298 2.85 4.42 -34.75
CA PRO A 298 2.72 5.09 -33.47
C PRO A 298 3.08 4.22 -32.27
N ILE A 299 2.63 2.96 -32.22
CA ILE A 299 2.96 2.01 -31.16
C ILE A 299 4.48 1.82 -31.05
N ALA A 300 5.17 1.57 -32.18
CA ALA A 300 6.63 1.39 -32.18
C ALA A 300 7.36 2.64 -31.69
N ILE A 301 6.95 3.83 -32.12
CA ILE A 301 7.55 5.10 -31.70
C ILE A 301 7.27 5.34 -30.21
N LEU A 302 6.09 5.07 -29.69
CA LEU A 302 5.75 5.19 -28.29
C LEU A 302 6.57 4.23 -27.41
N VAL A 303 6.75 2.97 -27.84
CA VAL A 303 7.62 2.02 -27.14
C VAL A 303 9.04 2.56 -27.03
N ILE A 304 9.63 3.02 -28.14
CA ILE A 304 10.98 3.59 -28.15
C ILE A 304 11.03 4.85 -27.26
N ALA A 305 10.03 5.72 -27.34
CA ALA A 305 9.96 6.95 -26.53
C ALA A 305 9.90 6.64 -25.04
N ILE A 306 9.18 5.58 -24.62
CA ILE A 306 9.11 5.17 -23.21
C ILE A 306 10.43 4.58 -22.76
N LEU A 307 11.02 3.64 -23.50
CA LEU A 307 12.27 3.00 -23.14
C LEU A 307 13.41 4.02 -23.06
N ALA A 308 13.53 4.89 -24.06
CA ALA A 308 14.54 5.94 -24.09
C ALA A 308 14.24 7.06 -23.08
N GLY A 309 12.97 7.49 -23.00
CA GLY A 309 12.52 8.53 -22.08
C GLY A 309 12.75 8.17 -20.62
N GLN A 310 12.32 7.00 -20.18
CA GLN A 310 12.56 6.52 -18.82
C GLN A 310 14.06 6.31 -18.56
N GLY A 311 14.78 5.72 -19.53
CA GLY A 311 16.23 5.59 -19.42
C GLY A 311 16.95 6.93 -19.20
N ILE A 312 16.55 7.98 -19.90
CA ILE A 312 17.16 9.32 -19.82
C ILE A 312 16.59 10.13 -18.65
N PHE A 313 15.28 10.37 -18.65
CA PHE A 313 14.65 11.23 -17.65
C PHE A 313 14.57 10.58 -16.27
N GLY A 314 14.44 9.25 -16.21
CA GLY A 314 14.59 8.48 -14.98
C GLY A 314 15.98 8.65 -14.40
N THR A 315 17.02 8.44 -15.21
CA THR A 315 18.41 8.67 -14.78
C THR A 315 18.63 10.10 -14.30
N LEU A 316 18.14 11.10 -15.05
CA LEU A 316 18.24 12.52 -14.66
C LEU A 316 17.51 12.81 -13.34
N GLY A 317 16.32 12.29 -13.16
CA GLY A 317 15.54 12.47 -11.93
C GLY A 317 16.29 11.94 -10.70
N PHE A 318 16.82 10.73 -10.78
CA PHE A 318 17.62 10.17 -9.68
C PHE A 318 18.96 10.89 -9.47
N MET A 319 19.62 11.36 -10.52
CA MET A 319 20.84 12.16 -10.38
C MET A 319 20.57 13.50 -9.71
N LEU A 320 19.56 14.23 -10.14
CA LEU A 320 19.19 15.53 -9.56
C LEU A 320 18.71 15.40 -8.11
N SER A 321 18.25 14.21 -7.71
CA SER A 321 17.89 13.90 -6.32
C SER A 321 19.07 13.47 -5.44
N GLY A 322 20.30 13.44 -6.01
CA GLY A 322 21.50 13.17 -5.23
C GLY A 322 22.08 11.76 -5.36
N GLN A 323 21.61 10.95 -6.34
CA GLN A 323 22.17 9.60 -6.52
C GLN A 323 23.35 9.60 -7.51
N PRO A 324 24.39 8.77 -7.29
CA PRO A 324 25.49 8.63 -8.21
C PRO A 324 25.01 8.07 -9.56
N LEU A 325 25.71 8.44 -10.65
CA LEU A 325 25.31 8.12 -12.03
C LEU A 325 25.03 6.62 -12.25
N LYS A 326 25.85 5.72 -11.71
CA LYS A 326 25.65 4.26 -11.83
C LYS A 326 24.31 3.83 -11.21
N THR A 327 24.04 4.27 -10.00
CA THR A 327 22.77 3.98 -9.30
C THR A 327 21.59 4.61 -10.02
N ALA A 328 21.72 5.87 -10.46
CA ALA A 328 20.69 6.58 -11.18
C ALA A 328 20.30 5.90 -12.49
N MET A 329 21.29 5.39 -13.27
CA MET A 329 21.03 4.63 -14.49
C MET A 329 20.32 3.31 -14.20
N ARG A 330 20.75 2.57 -13.18
CA ARG A 330 20.03 1.35 -12.76
C ARG A 330 18.57 1.63 -12.40
N CYS A 331 18.32 2.72 -11.67
CA CYS A 331 16.97 3.13 -11.33
C CYS A 331 16.13 3.50 -12.55
N GLY A 332 16.62 4.41 -13.42
CA GLY A 332 15.89 4.89 -14.59
C GLY A 332 15.56 3.78 -15.59
N PHE A 333 16.54 2.91 -15.89
CA PHE A 333 16.33 1.77 -16.79
C PHE A 333 15.33 0.74 -16.22
N SER A 334 15.25 0.62 -14.90
CA SER A 334 14.30 -0.29 -14.26
C SER A 334 12.84 0.17 -14.37
N MET A 335 12.62 1.47 -14.60
CA MET A 335 11.28 2.08 -14.68
C MET A 335 10.74 2.16 -16.11
N ALA A 336 11.44 1.59 -17.11
CA ALA A 336 11.18 1.74 -18.54
C ALA A 336 9.98 0.92 -19.02
N GLN A 337 8.78 1.19 -18.49
CA GLN A 337 7.52 0.54 -18.87
C GLN A 337 6.32 1.42 -18.52
N ILE A 338 5.15 1.12 -19.10
CA ILE A 338 3.86 1.70 -18.71
C ILE A 338 3.17 0.79 -17.69
N GLY A 339 2.67 1.40 -16.59
CA GLY A 339 1.96 0.72 -15.52
C GLY A 339 0.44 0.63 -15.70
N GLU A 340 -0.19 -0.03 -14.72
CA GLU A 340 -1.64 -0.21 -14.65
C GLU A 340 -2.43 1.10 -14.54
N PHE A 341 -1.85 2.15 -13.98
CA PHE A 341 -2.49 3.47 -13.92
C PHE A 341 -2.76 4.07 -15.29
N ALA A 342 -1.96 3.74 -16.31
CA ALA A 342 -2.21 4.18 -17.67
C ALA A 342 -3.55 3.67 -18.20
N PHE A 343 -3.93 2.43 -17.88
CA PHE A 343 -5.23 1.87 -18.27
C PHE A 343 -6.38 2.55 -17.51
N ILE A 344 -6.18 2.88 -16.24
CA ILE A 344 -7.16 3.59 -15.44
C ILE A 344 -7.37 5.02 -15.98
N ILE A 345 -6.30 5.72 -16.35
CA ILE A 345 -6.35 7.05 -16.98
C ILE A 345 -7.04 6.96 -18.35
N ALA A 346 -6.73 5.94 -19.14
CA ALA A 346 -7.36 5.73 -20.44
C ALA A 346 -8.85 5.41 -20.31
N SER A 347 -9.23 4.55 -19.36
CA SER A 347 -10.65 4.25 -19.05
C SER A 347 -11.40 5.50 -18.59
N LEU A 348 -10.78 6.32 -17.73
CA LEU A 348 -11.33 7.61 -17.30
C LEU A 348 -11.57 8.54 -18.49
N GLY A 349 -10.60 8.66 -19.42
CA GLY A 349 -10.72 9.50 -20.60
C GLY A 349 -11.84 9.04 -21.53
N LEU A 350 -12.00 7.73 -21.70
CA LEU A 350 -13.10 7.15 -22.49
C LEU A 350 -14.45 7.37 -21.82
N SER A 351 -14.57 7.16 -20.51
CA SER A 351 -15.82 7.35 -19.77
C SER A 351 -16.28 8.81 -19.76
N LEU A 352 -15.34 9.76 -19.84
CA LEU A 352 -15.62 11.18 -19.98
C LEU A 352 -15.87 11.62 -21.43
N GLY A 353 -15.64 10.74 -22.40
CA GLY A 353 -15.83 11.02 -23.84
C GLY A 353 -14.85 12.07 -24.39
N VAL A 354 -13.68 12.26 -23.77
CA VAL A 354 -12.72 13.32 -24.12
C VAL A 354 -11.50 12.83 -24.89
N ILE A 355 -11.26 11.54 -24.93
CA ILE A 355 -10.18 10.93 -25.72
C ILE A 355 -10.75 10.10 -26.86
N SER A 356 -9.95 9.95 -27.91
CA SER A 356 -10.29 9.14 -29.07
C SER A 356 -10.24 7.64 -28.73
N GLU A 357 -11.15 6.83 -29.31
CA GLU A 357 -11.28 5.38 -29.03
C GLU A 357 -10.01 4.59 -29.36
N PHE A 358 -9.21 5.05 -30.35
CA PHE A 358 -7.98 4.36 -30.73
C PHE A 358 -6.88 4.43 -29.65
N LEU A 359 -6.90 5.46 -28.81
CA LEU A 359 -5.81 5.71 -27.86
C LEU A 359 -5.70 4.61 -26.81
N TYR A 360 -6.83 4.08 -26.37
CA TYR A 360 -6.88 3.01 -25.38
C TYR A 360 -6.18 1.71 -25.85
N PRO A 361 -6.55 1.10 -27.01
CA PRO A 361 -5.86 -0.07 -27.55
C PRO A 361 -4.37 0.17 -27.82
N VAL A 362 -4.00 1.35 -28.30
CA VAL A 362 -2.60 1.73 -28.53
C VAL A 362 -1.79 1.69 -27.24
N VAL A 363 -2.29 2.30 -26.16
CA VAL A 363 -1.59 2.32 -24.87
C VAL A 363 -1.50 0.92 -24.26
N VAL A 364 -2.54 0.10 -24.38
CA VAL A 364 -2.51 -1.31 -23.95
C VAL A 364 -1.41 -2.08 -24.68
N ALA A 365 -1.31 -1.96 -26.01
CA ALA A 365 -0.29 -2.63 -26.79
C ALA A 365 1.14 -2.16 -26.37
N VAL A 366 1.33 -0.86 -26.22
CA VAL A 366 2.61 -0.29 -25.77
C VAL A 366 2.98 -0.80 -24.38
N SER A 367 2.02 -0.89 -23.45
CA SER A 367 2.25 -1.42 -22.10
C SER A 367 2.65 -2.89 -22.12
N VAL A 368 1.97 -3.72 -22.90
CA VAL A 368 2.30 -5.15 -23.05
C VAL A 368 3.74 -5.32 -23.57
N ILE A 369 4.12 -4.58 -24.62
CA ILE A 369 5.46 -4.66 -25.21
C ILE A 369 6.51 -4.17 -24.22
N THR A 370 6.30 -3.04 -23.58
CA THR A 370 7.27 -2.47 -22.61
C THR A 370 7.41 -3.33 -21.38
N THR A 371 6.32 -3.96 -20.90
CA THR A 371 6.37 -4.93 -19.79
C THR A 371 7.23 -6.14 -20.14
N PHE A 372 7.06 -6.70 -21.35
CA PHE A 372 7.89 -7.81 -21.82
C PHE A 372 9.38 -7.43 -21.91
N LEU A 373 9.68 -6.17 -22.26
CA LEU A 373 11.05 -5.68 -22.40
C LEU A 373 11.68 -5.28 -21.03
N THR A 374 10.92 -5.17 -19.96
CA THR A 374 11.39 -4.70 -18.63
C THR A 374 12.62 -5.47 -18.12
N PRO A 375 12.66 -6.82 -18.07
CA PRO A 375 13.84 -7.54 -17.59
C PRO A 375 15.11 -7.27 -18.43
N TYR A 376 14.93 -7.04 -19.72
CA TYR A 376 16.05 -6.72 -20.63
C TYR A 376 16.56 -5.30 -20.38
N MET A 377 15.67 -4.34 -20.13
CA MET A 377 16.04 -2.97 -19.77
C MET A 377 16.78 -2.92 -18.44
N ILE A 378 16.33 -3.64 -17.42
CA ILE A 378 17.05 -3.73 -16.13
C ILE A 378 18.49 -4.25 -16.34
N ARG A 379 18.66 -5.30 -17.15
CA ARG A 379 19.99 -5.85 -17.47
C ARG A 379 20.83 -4.91 -18.32
N ALA A 380 20.21 -4.14 -19.21
CA ALA A 380 20.90 -3.20 -20.09
C ALA A 380 21.50 -1.98 -19.34
N ALA A 381 21.08 -1.70 -18.12
CA ALA A 381 21.58 -0.58 -17.33
C ALA A 381 23.09 -0.63 -17.10
N GLU A 382 23.66 -1.80 -16.81
CA GLU A 382 25.08 -1.96 -16.49
C GLU A 382 26.00 -1.82 -17.73
N PRO A 383 25.73 -2.51 -18.87
CA PRO A 383 26.50 -2.26 -20.09
C PRO A 383 26.31 -0.83 -20.61
N ALA A 384 25.13 -0.22 -20.49
CA ALA A 384 24.93 1.18 -20.87
C ALA A 384 25.78 2.13 -20.03
N TYR A 385 25.88 1.92 -18.72
CA TYR A 385 26.79 2.68 -17.85
C TYR A 385 28.24 2.52 -18.27
N THR A 386 28.70 1.30 -18.55
CA THR A 386 30.10 1.01 -18.94
C THR A 386 30.44 1.68 -20.28
N ILE A 387 29.51 1.70 -21.23
CA ILE A 387 29.71 2.40 -22.52
C ILE A 387 29.80 3.91 -22.30
N LEU A 388 28.89 4.45 -21.45
CA LEU A 388 28.86 5.87 -21.14
C LEU A 388 30.14 6.33 -20.42
N GLU A 389 30.60 5.53 -19.44
CA GLU A 389 31.83 5.79 -18.68
C GLU A 389 33.10 5.81 -19.57
N LYS A 390 33.15 4.94 -20.59
CA LYS A 390 34.26 4.92 -21.56
C LYS A 390 34.21 6.11 -22.52
N ARG A 391 33.03 6.63 -22.86
CA ARG A 391 32.89 7.74 -23.83
C ARG A 391 32.94 9.12 -23.21
N LEU A 392 32.57 9.26 -21.94
CA LEU A 392 32.57 10.56 -21.26
C LEU A 392 33.91 10.88 -20.63
N PRO A 393 34.41 12.14 -20.75
CA PRO A 393 35.61 12.58 -20.06
C PRO A 393 35.44 12.41 -18.54
N LYS A 394 36.49 11.92 -17.86
CA LYS A 394 36.47 11.70 -16.38
C LYS A 394 36.07 12.94 -15.57
N ARG A 395 36.30 14.16 -16.14
CA ARG A 395 35.83 15.43 -15.51
C ARG A 395 34.33 15.56 -15.45
N TRP A 396 33.63 15.10 -16.50
CA TRP A 396 32.15 15.15 -16.55
C TRP A 396 31.54 14.10 -15.61
N ILE A 397 32.07 12.90 -15.56
CA ILE A 397 31.61 11.86 -14.64
C ILE A 397 31.79 12.31 -13.20
N ARG A 398 32.91 12.95 -12.88
CA ARG A 398 33.16 13.50 -11.54
C ARG A 398 32.19 14.63 -11.20
N ARG A 399 31.90 15.53 -12.14
CA ARG A 399 30.86 16.59 -11.95
C ARG A 399 29.46 16.01 -11.76
N LEU A 400 29.08 15.02 -12.57
CA LEU A 400 27.78 14.35 -12.45
C LEU A 400 27.63 13.62 -11.10
N ASN A 401 28.68 12.99 -10.61
CA ASN A 401 28.68 12.38 -9.28
C ASN A 401 28.72 13.43 -8.15
N HIS A 402 29.31 14.61 -8.35
CA HIS A 402 29.30 15.71 -7.37
C HIS A 402 27.94 16.42 -7.28
N LEU A 403 27.18 16.53 -8.36
CA LEU A 403 25.82 17.05 -8.33
C LEU A 403 24.92 16.22 -7.39
N GLY A 404 25.26 14.93 -7.23
CA GLY A 404 24.61 14.04 -6.27
C GLY A 404 25.06 14.18 -4.81
N ALA A 405 26.33 14.56 -4.57
CA ALA A 405 26.90 14.54 -3.23
C ALA A 405 26.57 15.77 -2.37
N GLU A 406 26.25 16.91 -2.97
CA GLU A 406 26.01 18.17 -2.24
C GLU A 406 24.66 18.22 -1.49
N HIS A 407 23.75 17.27 -1.70
CA HIS A 407 22.44 17.26 -1.03
C HIS A 407 22.34 16.37 0.22
N HIS A 408 23.43 15.76 0.64
CA HIS A 408 23.51 15.03 1.92
C HIS A 408 23.94 15.93 3.10
N ALA A 409 23.36 17.13 3.18
CA ALA A 409 23.39 17.87 4.44
C ALA A 409 22.58 17.08 5.47
N SER A 410 23.25 16.69 6.55
CA SER A 410 22.69 15.91 7.65
C SER A 410 21.33 16.48 8.10
N PRO A 411 20.33 15.63 8.39
CA PRO A 411 19.00 16.07 8.83
C PRO A 411 18.98 16.91 10.11
N ASP A 412 20.11 17.01 10.81
CA ASP A 412 20.20 17.64 12.13
C ASP A 412 20.37 19.16 12.13
N GLU A 413 20.66 19.78 10.97
CA GLU A 413 20.82 21.25 10.88
C GLU A 413 19.61 21.99 10.27
N GLN A 414 18.40 21.45 10.36
CA GLN A 414 17.23 22.27 10.03
C GLN A 414 17.09 23.35 11.11
N SER A 415 17.29 24.63 10.71
CA SER A 415 17.13 25.76 11.61
C SER A 415 15.81 25.65 12.39
N LEU A 416 15.82 25.90 13.68
CA LEU A 416 14.65 25.88 14.59
C LEU A 416 13.46 26.63 13.97
N TRP A 417 13.73 27.69 13.19
CA TRP A 417 12.76 28.44 12.41
C TRP A 417 12.01 27.60 11.36
N LYS A 418 12.72 26.84 10.53
CA LYS A 418 12.09 26.00 9.50
C LYS A 418 11.20 24.94 10.12
N ARG A 419 11.66 24.32 11.21
CA ARG A 419 10.92 23.30 11.95
C ARG A 419 9.64 23.88 12.58
N LEU A 420 9.73 25.05 13.23
CA LEU A 420 8.60 25.74 13.83
C LEU A 420 7.57 26.18 12.77
N LEU A 421 8.02 26.89 11.71
CA LEU A 421 7.15 27.37 10.63
C LEU A 421 6.41 26.22 9.95
N ARG A 422 7.11 25.14 9.62
CA ARG A 422 6.47 23.93 9.01
C ARG A 422 5.37 23.36 9.91
N LYS A 423 5.64 23.22 11.22
CA LYS A 423 4.63 22.74 12.18
C LYS A 423 3.46 23.71 12.30
N MET A 424 3.72 25.02 12.30
CA MET A 424 2.69 26.06 12.42
C MET A 424 1.79 26.12 11.20
N ILE A 425 2.37 26.12 9.99
CA ILE A 425 1.62 26.14 8.73
C ILE A 425 0.75 24.90 8.61
N LEU A 426 1.32 23.69 8.80
CA LEU A 426 0.59 22.44 8.71
C LEU A 426 -0.60 22.40 9.67
N ASN A 427 -0.40 22.79 10.92
CA ASN A 427 -1.48 22.84 11.90
C ASN A 427 -2.55 23.88 11.57
N THR A 428 -2.14 25.05 11.09
CA THR A 428 -3.08 26.10 10.67
C THR A 428 -3.96 25.61 9.51
N VAL A 429 -3.38 24.98 8.50
CA VAL A 429 -4.10 24.42 7.35
C VAL A 429 -5.09 23.32 7.80
N ILE A 430 -4.65 22.38 8.63
CA ILE A 430 -5.51 21.29 9.12
C ILE A 430 -6.71 21.86 9.90
N TYR A 431 -6.48 22.76 10.86
CA TYR A 431 -7.58 23.32 11.64
C TYR A 431 -8.48 24.25 10.84
N ALA A 432 -7.94 25.03 9.89
CA ALA A 432 -8.74 25.86 8.99
C ALA A 432 -9.70 25.00 8.14
N ILE A 433 -9.22 23.89 7.60
CA ILE A 433 -10.04 22.97 6.80
C ILE A 433 -11.14 22.34 7.65
N LEU A 434 -10.83 21.92 8.89
CA LEU A 434 -11.84 21.38 9.81
C LEU A 434 -12.92 22.39 10.15
N ILE A 435 -12.53 23.64 10.45
CA ILE A 435 -13.48 24.73 10.75
C ILE A 435 -14.37 24.99 9.53
N LEU A 436 -13.79 25.06 8.34
CA LEU A 436 -14.51 25.30 7.10
C LEU A 436 -15.49 24.15 6.79
N ALA A 437 -15.05 22.91 6.97
CA ALA A 437 -15.89 21.73 6.76
C ALA A 437 -17.09 21.68 7.72
N ILE A 438 -16.86 21.88 9.02
CA ILE A 438 -17.93 21.94 10.02
C ILE A 438 -18.91 23.07 9.66
N THR A 439 -18.39 24.25 9.31
CA THR A 439 -19.20 25.39 8.90
C THR A 439 -20.03 25.08 7.65
N ALA A 440 -19.42 24.47 6.62
CA ALA A 440 -20.11 24.08 5.39
C ALA A 440 -21.25 23.09 5.68
N VAL A 441 -21.01 22.04 6.46
CA VAL A 441 -22.03 21.06 6.84
C VAL A 441 -23.17 21.72 7.62
N MET A 442 -22.85 22.58 8.56
CA MET A 442 -23.86 23.28 9.36
C MET A 442 -24.72 24.24 8.53
N LEU A 443 -24.11 24.97 7.61
CA LEU A 443 -24.83 25.93 6.77
C LEU A 443 -25.60 25.26 5.62
N SER A 444 -25.08 24.17 5.03
CA SER A 444 -25.70 23.50 3.88
C SER A 444 -26.76 22.47 4.25
N PHE A 445 -26.62 21.79 5.40
CA PHE A 445 -27.56 20.73 5.81
C PHE A 445 -28.37 21.11 7.04
N PHE A 446 -27.72 21.56 8.11
CA PHE A 446 -28.43 21.83 9.37
C PHE A 446 -29.29 23.09 9.29
N LEU A 447 -28.82 24.15 8.65
CA LEU A 447 -29.57 25.40 8.56
C LEU A 447 -30.89 25.26 7.77
N PRO A 448 -30.93 24.62 6.57
CA PRO A 448 -32.18 24.35 5.89
C PRO A 448 -33.13 23.47 6.73
N PHE A 449 -32.59 22.40 7.35
CA PHE A 449 -33.38 21.54 8.24
C PHE A 449 -33.97 22.32 9.44
N ALA A 450 -33.18 23.14 10.09
CA ALA A 450 -33.61 23.95 11.22
C ALA A 450 -34.70 24.99 10.81
N ARG A 451 -34.58 25.54 9.58
CA ARG A 451 -35.57 26.49 9.03
C ARG A 451 -36.93 25.85 8.71
N HIS A 452 -36.96 24.53 8.49
CA HIS A 452 -38.23 23.80 8.35
C HIS A 452 -38.93 23.60 9.69
N LEU A 453 -38.22 23.57 10.82
CA LEU A 453 -38.73 23.27 12.14
C LEU A 453 -38.97 24.51 12.99
N LEU A 454 -38.21 25.58 12.78
CA LEU A 454 -38.18 26.79 13.61
C LEU A 454 -38.36 28.07 12.79
N PRO A 455 -38.93 29.14 13.37
CA PRO A 455 -38.94 30.45 12.74
C PRO A 455 -37.50 30.90 12.34
N HIS A 456 -37.39 31.60 11.23
CA HIS A 456 -36.13 31.95 10.57
C HIS A 456 -35.05 32.51 11.51
N TRP A 457 -35.44 33.38 12.46
CA TRP A 457 -34.55 33.97 13.44
C TRP A 457 -33.98 32.95 14.44
N TRP A 458 -34.84 32.09 14.98
CA TRP A 458 -34.44 31.05 15.92
C TRP A 458 -33.61 29.97 15.24
N ALA A 459 -33.90 29.60 14.00
CA ALA A 459 -33.13 28.65 13.22
C ALA A 459 -31.70 29.17 12.95
N ASN A 460 -31.58 30.43 12.56
CA ASN A 460 -30.27 31.07 12.34
C ASN A 460 -29.46 31.17 13.66
N GLY A 461 -30.10 31.56 14.76
CA GLY A 461 -29.48 31.65 16.07
C GLY A 461 -29.01 30.28 16.59
N ALA A 462 -29.85 29.26 16.52
CA ALA A 462 -29.51 27.90 16.92
C ALA A 462 -28.37 27.33 16.06
N CYS A 463 -28.42 27.52 14.74
CA CYS A 463 -27.35 27.11 13.83
C CYS A 463 -26.03 27.82 14.17
N GLY A 464 -26.07 29.13 14.42
CA GLY A 464 -24.87 29.90 14.81
C GLY A 464 -24.24 29.41 16.09
N VAL A 465 -25.03 29.27 17.15
CA VAL A 465 -24.54 28.78 18.45
C VAL A 465 -23.98 27.38 18.35
N LEU A 466 -24.68 26.47 17.67
CA LEU A 466 -24.21 25.09 17.52
C LEU A 466 -22.91 25.02 16.68
N THR A 467 -22.84 25.80 15.59
CA THR A 467 -21.63 25.90 14.77
C THR A 467 -20.45 26.40 15.61
N LEU A 468 -20.65 27.48 16.37
CA LEU A 468 -19.61 28.06 17.23
C LEU A 468 -19.15 27.08 18.30
N LEU A 469 -20.06 26.31 18.92
CA LEU A 469 -19.70 25.28 19.90
C LEU A 469 -18.87 24.17 19.30
N LEU A 470 -19.21 23.72 18.06
CA LEU A 470 -18.49 22.66 17.37
C LEU A 470 -17.11 23.09 16.90
N ILE A 471 -16.96 24.32 16.38
CA ILE A 471 -15.66 24.83 15.91
C ILE A 471 -14.77 25.35 17.03
N ALA A 472 -15.30 25.68 18.22
CA ALA A 472 -14.58 26.31 19.33
C ALA A 472 -13.27 25.59 19.71
N PRO A 473 -13.20 24.24 19.86
CA PRO A 473 -11.95 23.58 20.19
C PRO A 473 -10.90 23.68 19.08
N PHE A 474 -11.33 23.67 17.83
CA PHE A 474 -10.44 23.80 16.65
C PHE A 474 -9.96 25.24 16.45
N MET A 475 -10.82 26.22 16.65
CA MET A 475 -10.47 27.66 16.66
C MET A 475 -9.41 27.96 17.71
N ARG A 476 -9.61 27.46 18.94
CA ARG A 476 -8.63 27.59 19.98
C ARG A 476 -7.29 26.95 19.63
N ALA A 477 -7.32 25.71 19.08
CA ALA A 477 -6.12 25.01 18.62
C ALA A 477 -5.40 25.79 17.53
N LEU A 478 -6.11 26.37 16.57
CA LEU A 478 -5.57 27.19 15.49
C LEU A 478 -4.77 28.37 16.05
N VAL A 479 -5.26 29.06 17.08
CA VAL A 479 -4.60 30.25 17.65
C VAL A 479 -3.47 29.88 18.59
N MET A 480 -3.68 28.92 19.50
CA MET A 480 -2.80 28.66 20.65
C MET A 480 -1.79 27.54 20.47
N LYS A 481 -2.01 26.64 19.50
CA LYS A 481 -1.09 25.51 19.27
C LYS A 481 0.28 26.01 18.83
N ASN A 482 1.33 25.39 19.34
CA ASN A 482 2.75 25.70 19.11
C ASN A 482 3.26 27.00 19.75
N ASN A 483 2.42 27.85 20.37
CA ASN A 483 2.90 29.04 21.08
C ASN A 483 3.66 28.68 22.37
N HIS A 484 3.56 27.44 22.81
CA HIS A 484 4.22 26.89 24.00
C HIS A 484 5.14 25.72 23.65
N SER A 485 5.49 25.52 22.39
CA SER A 485 6.44 24.48 21.98
C SER A 485 7.86 24.87 22.41
N ASP A 486 8.71 23.86 22.60
CA ASP A 486 10.10 24.08 22.99
C ASP A 486 10.85 24.90 21.95
N GLU A 487 10.55 24.67 20.64
CA GLU A 487 11.13 25.46 19.54
C GLU A 487 10.69 26.95 19.61
N PHE A 488 9.42 27.23 19.94
CA PHE A 488 8.92 28.60 20.07
C PHE A 488 9.60 29.30 21.25
N ARG A 489 9.72 28.62 22.39
CA ARG A 489 10.41 29.15 23.58
C ARG A 489 11.88 29.40 23.34
N ALA A 490 12.57 28.45 22.70
CA ALA A 490 13.98 28.58 22.35
C ALA A 490 14.22 29.83 21.51
N LEU A 491 13.47 30.00 20.40
CA LEU A 491 13.59 31.17 19.53
C LEU A 491 13.19 32.49 20.19
N TRP A 492 12.22 32.44 21.13
CA TRP A 492 11.81 33.63 21.89
C TRP A 492 12.90 34.16 22.84
N ILE A 493 13.69 33.22 23.42
CA ILE A 493 14.75 33.53 24.40
C ILE A 493 16.06 33.87 23.69
N GLU A 494 16.36 33.22 22.56
CA GLU A 494 17.62 33.29 21.81
C GLU A 494 17.96 34.72 21.36
N ASN A 495 17.00 35.43 20.77
CA ASN A 495 17.23 36.76 20.25
C ASN A 495 15.98 37.65 20.33
N ARG A 496 16.14 38.93 20.78
CA ARG A 496 15.04 39.91 20.81
C ARG A 496 14.45 40.20 19.41
N MET A 497 15.26 40.11 18.34
CA MET A 497 14.84 40.28 16.95
C MET A 497 13.85 39.20 16.49
N ASN A 498 13.90 37.99 17.05
CA ASN A 498 12.99 36.88 16.72
C ASN A 498 11.58 37.08 17.28
N ARG A 499 11.39 37.96 18.27
CA ARG A 499 10.07 38.19 18.89
C ARG A 499 9.06 38.82 17.95
N LEU A 500 9.50 39.73 17.07
CA LEU A 500 8.64 40.44 16.12
C LEU A 500 8.05 39.48 15.06
N PRO A 501 8.83 38.65 14.35
CA PRO A 501 8.29 37.64 13.45
C PRO A 501 7.41 36.61 14.16
N LEU A 502 7.76 36.19 15.40
CA LEU A 502 6.97 35.25 16.18
C LEU A 502 5.60 35.83 16.57
N THR A 503 5.55 37.09 17.01
CA THR A 503 4.28 37.78 17.29
C THR A 503 3.43 37.94 16.03
N PHE A 504 4.05 38.23 14.90
CA PHE A 504 3.35 38.31 13.61
C PHE A 504 2.69 36.98 13.21
N THR A 505 3.35 35.84 13.41
CA THR A 505 2.74 34.52 13.15
C THR A 505 1.52 34.24 14.05
N VAL A 506 1.54 34.70 15.31
CA VAL A 506 0.39 34.59 16.22
C VAL A 506 -0.76 35.49 15.74
N LEU A 507 -0.45 36.76 15.40
CA LEU A 507 -1.44 37.71 14.89
C LEU A 507 -2.08 37.23 13.58
N ALA A 508 -1.31 36.68 12.67
CA ALA A 508 -1.85 36.11 11.41
C ALA A 508 -2.87 34.99 11.69
N ARG A 509 -2.60 34.11 12.66
CA ARG A 509 -3.55 33.03 13.03
C ARG A 509 -4.80 33.57 13.72
N ILE A 510 -4.68 34.63 14.53
CA ILE A 510 -5.83 35.34 15.09
C ILE A 510 -6.65 35.96 13.97
N ALA A 511 -6.02 36.61 12.99
CA ALA A 511 -6.71 37.19 11.86
C ALA A 511 -7.50 36.13 11.04
N ILE A 512 -6.92 34.96 10.79
CA ILE A 512 -7.62 33.83 10.15
C ILE A 512 -8.83 33.39 11.00
N ALA A 513 -8.68 33.30 12.30
CA ALA A 513 -9.77 32.93 13.19
C ALA A 513 -10.90 33.97 13.18
N VAL A 514 -10.55 35.28 13.18
CA VAL A 514 -11.54 36.39 13.06
C VAL A 514 -12.26 36.31 11.72
N ALA A 515 -11.55 36.03 10.61
CA ALA A 515 -12.14 35.89 9.29
C ALA A 515 -13.21 34.77 9.23
N PHE A 516 -12.94 33.62 9.85
CA PHE A 516 -13.93 32.55 9.93
C PHE A 516 -15.18 32.95 10.73
N LEU A 517 -15.00 33.57 11.88
CA LEU A 517 -16.13 34.03 12.69
C LEU A 517 -16.91 35.13 12.00
N PHE A 518 -16.20 36.06 11.33
CA PHE A 518 -16.83 37.09 10.52
C PHE A 518 -17.70 36.48 9.40
N TYR A 519 -17.16 35.51 8.69
CA TYR A 519 -17.91 34.80 7.63
C TYR A 519 -19.20 34.16 8.17
N ILE A 520 -19.12 33.43 9.27
CA ILE A 520 -20.28 32.73 9.89
C ILE A 520 -21.32 33.73 10.36
N CYS A 521 -20.89 34.78 11.10
CA CYS A 521 -21.81 35.76 11.63
C CYS A 521 -22.47 36.58 10.52
N ASN A 522 -21.71 37.00 9.49
CA ASN A 522 -22.25 37.75 8.38
C ASN A 522 -23.26 36.93 7.54
N TYR A 523 -23.00 35.66 7.36
CA TYR A 523 -23.91 34.74 6.65
C TYR A 523 -25.26 34.55 7.38
N LEU A 524 -25.23 34.44 8.72
CA LEU A 524 -26.40 34.12 9.53
C LEU A 524 -27.24 35.36 9.94
N ALA A 525 -26.60 36.51 10.18
CA ALA A 525 -27.25 37.60 10.87
C ALA A 525 -27.17 38.97 10.19
N ARG A 526 -26.31 39.17 9.16
CA ARG A 526 -26.11 40.46 8.41
C ARG A 526 -25.99 41.71 9.30
N PHE A 527 -25.26 41.59 10.42
CA PHE A 527 -24.96 42.75 11.28
C PHE A 527 -23.97 43.73 10.67
N ALA A 528 -23.93 44.96 11.18
CA ALA A 528 -22.91 45.93 10.79
C ALA A 528 -21.50 45.37 11.08
N ASN A 529 -20.57 45.51 10.14
CA ASN A 529 -19.23 44.89 10.15
C ASN A 529 -18.45 45.15 11.46
N ALA A 530 -18.56 46.35 12.04
CA ALA A 530 -17.91 46.68 13.31
C ALA A 530 -18.40 45.82 14.51
N VAL A 531 -19.72 45.54 14.57
CA VAL A 531 -20.34 44.73 15.61
C VAL A 531 -19.92 43.26 15.45
N VAL A 532 -19.84 42.77 14.21
CA VAL A 532 -19.41 41.41 13.93
C VAL A 532 -17.94 41.20 14.31
N ILE A 533 -17.07 42.17 14.02
CA ILE A 533 -15.63 42.09 14.38
C ILE A 533 -15.46 42.08 15.90
N THR A 534 -16.18 42.97 16.63
CA THR A 534 -16.13 43.03 18.11
C THR A 534 -16.64 41.75 18.75
N LEU A 535 -17.74 41.17 18.24
CA LEU A 535 -18.27 39.89 18.69
C LEU A 535 -17.26 38.73 18.42
N ALA A 536 -16.64 38.72 17.25
CA ALA A 536 -15.64 37.73 16.86
C ALA A 536 -14.40 37.78 17.77
N LEU A 537 -13.87 38.98 18.04
CA LEU A 537 -12.75 39.17 18.95
C LEU A 537 -13.07 38.75 20.38
N THR A 538 -14.27 39.09 20.87
CA THR A 538 -14.73 38.69 22.22
C THR A 538 -14.92 37.18 22.32
N ALA A 539 -15.50 36.54 21.29
CA ALA A 539 -15.66 35.09 21.24
C ALA A 539 -14.29 34.35 21.24
N ILE A 540 -13.30 34.86 20.48
CA ILE A 540 -11.94 34.30 20.49
C ILE A 540 -11.29 34.46 21.85
N ALA A 541 -11.40 35.62 22.49
CA ALA A 541 -10.87 35.84 23.82
C ALA A 541 -11.48 34.89 24.84
N LEU A 542 -12.81 34.70 24.83
CA LEU A 542 -13.51 33.73 25.67
C LEU A 542 -13.07 32.28 25.39
N MET A 543 -12.89 31.91 24.14
CA MET A 543 -12.40 30.58 23.75
C MET A 543 -10.97 30.32 24.25
N ILE A 544 -10.10 31.32 24.23
CA ILE A 544 -8.72 31.23 24.74
C ILE A 544 -8.71 31.08 26.24
N LEU A 545 -9.51 31.85 26.96
CA LEU A 545 -9.58 31.86 28.44
C LEU A 545 -10.30 30.62 29.01
N SER A 546 -11.17 29.94 28.26
CA SER A 546 -11.94 28.81 28.72
C SER A 546 -11.08 27.59 29.06
N ARG A 547 -11.04 27.18 30.34
CA ARG A 547 -10.36 25.96 30.80
C ARG A 547 -10.99 24.70 30.24
N GLY A 548 -12.31 24.62 30.08
CA GLY A 548 -13.00 23.46 29.51
C GLY A 548 -12.65 23.21 28.04
N LEU A 549 -12.57 24.27 27.24
CA LEU A 549 -12.15 24.17 25.83
C LEU A 549 -10.68 23.77 25.70
N LYS A 550 -9.82 24.21 26.64
CA LYS A 550 -8.42 23.76 26.72
C LYS A 550 -8.32 22.24 26.88
N GLN A 551 -9.07 21.68 27.81
CA GLN A 551 -9.05 20.24 28.05
C GLN A 551 -9.64 19.45 26.88
N ARG A 552 -10.72 19.94 26.26
CA ARG A 552 -11.32 19.32 25.07
C ARG A 552 -10.39 19.34 23.87
N SER A 553 -9.76 20.49 23.57
CA SER A 553 -8.79 20.63 22.49
C SER A 553 -7.60 19.68 22.67
N ILE A 554 -7.01 19.60 23.86
CA ILE A 554 -5.89 18.71 24.17
C ILE A 554 -6.33 17.22 24.06
N ARG A 555 -7.56 16.89 24.51
CA ARG A 555 -8.09 15.52 24.41
C ARG A 555 -8.27 15.08 22.96
N LEU A 556 -8.84 15.95 22.10
CA LEU A 556 -9.01 15.69 20.67
C LEU A 556 -7.65 15.52 19.99
N GLU A 557 -6.69 16.38 20.30
CA GLU A 557 -5.35 16.27 19.75
C GLU A 557 -4.65 14.96 20.17
N ARG A 558 -4.72 14.60 21.46
CA ARG A 558 -4.16 13.32 21.94
C ARG A 558 -4.82 12.12 21.26
N LEU A 559 -6.13 12.17 21.05
CA LEU A 559 -6.86 11.11 20.33
C LEU A 559 -6.37 11.00 18.90
N PHE A 560 -6.22 12.13 18.21
CA PHE A 560 -5.72 12.18 16.84
C PHE A 560 -4.31 11.61 16.72
N ILE A 561 -3.37 12.10 17.57
CA ILE A 561 -1.99 11.61 17.58
C ILE A 561 -1.93 10.13 17.94
N LYS A 562 -2.76 9.68 18.90
CA LYS A 562 -2.84 8.26 19.27
C LYS A 562 -3.35 7.40 18.11
N ASN A 563 -4.38 7.85 17.39
CA ASN A 563 -4.91 7.14 16.24
C ASN A 563 -3.90 7.13 15.08
N LEU A 564 -3.29 8.26 14.79
CA LEU A 564 -2.25 8.38 13.76
C LEU A 564 -1.03 7.48 14.08
N ASN A 565 -0.62 7.34 15.34
CA ASN A 565 0.54 6.55 15.74
C ASN A 565 0.20 5.12 16.15
N SER A 566 -1.05 4.70 16.02
CA SER A 566 -1.52 3.42 16.56
C SER A 566 -0.77 2.22 15.99
N ARG A 567 -0.52 2.18 14.68
CA ARG A 567 0.22 1.12 13.99
C ARG A 567 1.70 1.10 14.38
N GLU A 568 2.35 2.26 14.52
CA GLU A 568 3.76 2.34 14.96
C GLU A 568 3.96 1.88 16.40
N ILE A 569 3.06 2.31 17.30
CA ILE A 569 3.08 1.85 18.68
C ILE A 569 2.90 0.34 18.73
N GLN A 570 2.00 -0.20 17.94
CA GLN A 570 1.81 -1.66 17.83
C GLN A 570 3.07 -2.35 17.28
N ALA A 571 3.69 -1.81 16.22
CA ALA A 571 4.92 -2.35 15.65
C ALA A 571 6.09 -2.28 16.65
N GLU A 572 6.14 -1.25 17.50
CA GLU A 572 7.13 -1.13 18.57
C GLU A 572 6.90 -2.17 19.68
N VAL A 573 5.64 -2.36 20.10
CA VAL A 573 5.25 -3.36 21.12
C VAL A 573 5.48 -4.81 20.60
N THR A 574 5.22 -5.05 19.31
CA THR A 574 5.42 -6.37 18.68
C THR A 574 6.85 -6.60 18.17
N GLY A 575 7.78 -5.68 18.40
CA GLY A 575 9.19 -5.82 17.99
C GLY A 575 9.45 -5.68 16.48
N LYS A 576 8.45 -5.35 15.66
CA LYS A 576 8.56 -5.22 14.18
C LYS A 576 9.17 -3.89 13.71
N ARG A 577 9.66 -3.04 14.59
CA ARG A 577 10.23 -1.73 14.22
C ARG A 577 11.68 -1.88 13.76
N LYS A 578 12.02 -1.31 12.59
CA LYS A 578 13.40 -1.24 12.11
C LYS A 578 14.28 -0.37 13.03
N PRO A 579 15.57 -0.70 13.21
CA PRO A 579 16.49 0.08 14.04
C PRO A 579 16.69 1.51 13.52
N ARG A 580 16.84 2.49 14.42
CA ARG A 580 17.03 3.90 14.04
C ARG A 580 18.37 4.20 13.36
N PHE A 581 19.36 3.32 13.50
CA PHE A 581 20.70 3.48 12.92
C PHE A 581 20.80 3.03 11.45
N GLU A 582 19.71 2.48 10.86
CA GLU A 582 19.69 2.04 9.46
C GLU A 582 20.13 3.14 8.48
N GLY A 583 19.69 4.40 8.71
CA GLY A 583 20.08 5.54 7.87
C GLY A 583 21.57 5.86 7.88
N HIS A 584 22.28 5.61 8.96
CA HIS A 584 23.72 5.87 9.06
C HIS A 584 24.60 4.82 8.34
N LEU A 585 24.05 3.61 8.14
CA LEU A 585 24.75 2.54 7.42
C LEU A 585 24.69 2.76 5.90
N LEU A 586 23.63 3.38 5.39
CA LEU A 586 23.46 3.66 3.96
C LEU A 586 24.55 4.54 3.36
N ASP A 587 25.15 5.46 4.15
CA ASP A 587 26.24 6.32 3.72
C ASP A 587 27.54 5.54 3.42
N ARG A 588 27.63 4.27 3.87
CA ARG A 588 28.79 3.38 3.71
C ARG A 588 28.53 2.19 2.79
N ASP A 589 27.49 2.25 1.95
CA ASP A 589 27.03 1.12 1.11
C ASP A 589 26.71 -0.16 1.92
N ILE A 590 26.39 -0.01 3.21
CA ILE A 590 25.98 -1.09 4.10
C ILE A 590 24.54 -0.80 4.53
N HIS A 591 23.66 -1.78 4.44
CA HIS A 591 22.27 -1.62 4.87
C HIS A 591 21.73 -2.87 5.57
N ILE A 592 20.53 -2.75 6.13
CA ILE A 592 19.85 -3.84 6.81
C ILE A 592 18.74 -4.36 5.92
N SER A 593 18.75 -5.66 5.65
CA SER A 593 17.67 -6.35 4.95
C SER A 593 17.02 -7.38 5.85
N GLU A 594 15.73 -7.64 5.61
CA GLU A 594 14.95 -8.63 6.33
C GLU A 594 14.74 -9.87 5.45
N PHE A 595 15.06 -11.03 6.01
CA PHE A 595 14.87 -12.32 5.37
C PHE A 595 14.02 -13.20 6.25
N THR A 596 13.03 -13.88 5.66
CA THR A 596 12.21 -14.85 6.39
C THR A 596 12.74 -16.25 6.09
N VAL A 597 13.01 -17.03 7.10
CA VAL A 597 13.46 -18.41 6.94
C VAL A 597 12.30 -19.26 6.41
N PRO A 598 12.46 -19.90 5.22
CA PRO A 598 11.43 -20.79 4.66
C PRO A 598 11.13 -21.97 5.56
N GLU A 599 9.93 -22.55 5.46
CA GLU A 599 9.53 -23.71 6.25
C GLU A 599 10.39 -24.94 5.98
N ASN A 600 10.85 -25.10 4.73
CA ASN A 600 11.70 -26.18 4.27
C ASN A 600 13.19 -25.82 4.20
N SER A 601 13.63 -24.75 4.88
CA SER A 601 15.05 -24.36 4.87
C SER A 601 15.93 -25.38 5.55
N SER A 602 17.08 -25.71 4.94
CA SER A 602 18.09 -26.57 5.54
C SER A 602 18.77 -25.94 6.76
N TRP A 603 18.63 -24.63 6.96
CA TRP A 603 19.16 -23.90 8.12
C TRP A 603 18.29 -24.04 9.37
N ALA A 604 17.06 -24.52 9.22
CA ALA A 604 16.17 -24.75 10.34
C ALA A 604 16.75 -25.80 11.31
N GLY A 605 16.77 -25.46 12.61
CA GLY A 605 17.36 -26.32 13.66
C GLY A 605 18.87 -26.15 13.83
N GLN A 606 19.56 -25.40 12.95
CA GLN A 606 20.99 -25.12 13.11
C GLN A 606 21.22 -23.81 13.89
N SER A 607 22.37 -23.71 14.58
CA SER A 607 22.76 -22.47 15.24
C SER A 607 23.45 -21.52 14.27
N LEU A 608 23.43 -20.21 14.58
CA LEU A 608 24.10 -19.18 13.79
C LEU A 608 25.61 -19.46 13.60
N GLY A 609 26.24 -20.09 14.62
CA GLY A 609 27.63 -20.48 14.58
C GLY A 609 27.91 -21.65 13.64
N GLN A 610 26.96 -22.62 13.52
CA GLN A 610 27.09 -23.76 12.62
C GLN A 610 26.92 -23.38 11.15
N ILE A 611 26.05 -22.38 10.85
CA ILE A 611 25.83 -21.90 9.49
C ILE A 611 26.95 -20.96 9.03
N GLU A 612 27.70 -20.38 9.98
CA GLU A 612 28.86 -19.49 9.73
C GLU A 612 28.56 -18.28 8.80
N PHE A 613 27.48 -17.57 9.01
CA PHE A 613 27.04 -16.44 8.16
C PHE A 613 28.13 -15.43 7.86
N ARG A 614 28.98 -15.12 8.85
CA ARG A 614 30.08 -14.18 8.69
C ARG A 614 31.15 -14.69 7.73
N ASN A 615 31.49 -15.97 7.81
CA ASN A 615 32.55 -16.57 6.99
C ASN A 615 32.07 -16.88 5.57
N ARG A 616 30.80 -17.35 5.44
CA ARG A 616 30.20 -17.73 4.15
C ARG A 616 29.78 -16.53 3.31
N PHE A 617 29.19 -15.51 3.92
CA PHE A 617 28.52 -14.41 3.21
C PHE A 617 29.07 -13.02 3.58
N GLY A 618 29.91 -12.91 4.62
CA GLY A 618 30.40 -11.61 5.11
C GLY A 618 29.34 -10.76 5.78
N VAL A 619 28.19 -11.35 6.18
CA VAL A 619 27.05 -10.62 6.75
C VAL A 619 26.95 -10.79 8.27
N HIS A 620 26.21 -9.90 8.92
CA HIS A 620 25.95 -9.97 10.36
C HIS A 620 24.45 -9.98 10.63
N VAL A 621 23.97 -10.95 11.41
CA VAL A 621 22.59 -11.00 11.89
C VAL A 621 22.47 -10.05 13.09
N SER A 622 21.77 -8.95 12.92
CA SER A 622 21.59 -7.93 13.96
C SER A 622 20.44 -8.27 14.92
N SER A 623 19.39 -8.90 14.43
CA SER A 623 18.30 -9.39 15.27
C SER A 623 17.49 -10.50 14.58
N ILE A 624 16.81 -11.30 15.37
CA ILE A 624 15.86 -12.33 14.94
C ILE A 624 14.50 -11.97 15.53
N LEU A 625 13.47 -11.85 14.69
CA LEU A 625 12.10 -11.72 15.14
C LEU A 625 11.41 -13.09 15.02
N ARG A 626 11.09 -13.70 16.16
CA ARG A 626 10.44 -15.01 16.30
C ARG A 626 9.04 -14.80 16.86
N GLY A 627 8.02 -14.92 16.04
CA GLY A 627 6.66 -14.59 16.44
C GLY A 627 6.55 -13.14 16.93
N TYR A 628 6.37 -12.95 18.24
CA TYR A 628 6.29 -11.62 18.88
C TYR A 628 7.52 -11.25 19.71
N GLN A 629 8.55 -12.12 19.74
CA GLN A 629 9.79 -11.89 20.50
C GLN A 629 10.91 -11.46 19.55
N ARG A 630 11.63 -10.41 19.94
CA ARG A 630 12.82 -9.96 19.24
C ARG A 630 14.05 -10.31 20.05
N LEU A 631 14.96 -11.05 19.43
CA LEU A 631 16.28 -11.38 19.93
C LEU A 631 17.27 -10.41 19.28
N ASN A 632 17.77 -9.43 20.04
CA ASN A 632 18.76 -8.48 19.55
C ASN A 632 20.17 -9.04 19.76
N ILE A 633 21.03 -8.88 18.77
CA ILE A 633 22.44 -9.33 18.76
C ILE A 633 22.50 -10.79 19.23
N PRO A 634 21.91 -11.73 18.44
CA PRO A 634 21.89 -13.14 18.80
C PRO A 634 23.30 -13.72 18.86
N GLY A 635 23.58 -14.54 19.86
CA GLY A 635 24.85 -15.25 19.98
C GLY A 635 25.00 -16.37 18.95
N GLY A 636 26.21 -16.88 18.77
CA GLY A 636 26.47 -17.98 17.82
C GLY A 636 25.75 -19.30 18.12
N ASP A 637 25.32 -19.49 19.35
CA ASP A 637 24.52 -20.62 19.86
C ASP A 637 23.01 -20.51 19.58
N CYS A 638 22.58 -19.35 19.09
CA CYS A 638 21.17 -19.13 18.79
C CYS A 638 20.72 -19.99 17.60
N ILE A 639 19.72 -20.85 17.83
CA ILE A 639 19.15 -21.74 16.81
C ILE A 639 18.11 -20.98 15.98
N ILE A 640 18.12 -21.21 14.66
CA ILE A 640 17.17 -20.66 13.70
C ILE A 640 15.98 -21.62 13.56
N PHE A 641 14.77 -21.05 13.45
CA PHE A 641 13.54 -21.81 13.21
C PHE A 641 12.82 -21.34 11.96
N PRO A 642 12.01 -22.19 11.33
CA PRO A 642 11.14 -21.80 10.22
C PRO A 642 10.25 -20.61 10.62
N GLY A 643 10.09 -19.65 9.72
CA GLY A 643 9.32 -18.44 9.98
C GLY A 643 10.04 -17.35 10.79
N ASP A 644 11.28 -17.57 11.26
CA ASP A 644 12.10 -16.54 11.87
C ASP A 644 12.39 -15.43 10.84
N GLN A 645 12.24 -14.17 11.25
CA GLN A 645 12.62 -13.03 10.42
C GLN A 645 14.00 -12.52 10.87
N LEU A 646 14.99 -12.73 10.02
CA LEU A 646 16.38 -12.35 10.26
C LEU A 646 16.62 -10.92 9.76
N GLN A 647 17.09 -10.02 10.61
CA GLN A 647 17.61 -8.72 10.19
C GLN A 647 19.12 -8.82 9.99
N VAL A 648 19.53 -8.74 8.75
CA VAL A 648 20.90 -8.98 8.32
C VAL A 648 21.54 -7.70 7.82
N ILE A 649 22.78 -7.42 8.26
CA ILE A 649 23.58 -6.28 7.87
C ILE A 649 24.65 -6.72 6.88
N GLY A 650 24.73 -6.05 5.73
CA GLY A 650 25.72 -6.31 4.71
C GLY A 650 25.68 -5.29 3.58
N ASN A 651 26.56 -5.44 2.58
CA ASN A 651 26.46 -4.70 1.33
C ASN A 651 25.52 -5.39 0.33
N ASP A 652 25.23 -4.75 -0.83
CA ASP A 652 24.31 -5.26 -1.84
C ASP A 652 24.65 -6.67 -2.34
N GLU A 653 25.95 -6.97 -2.57
CA GLU A 653 26.40 -8.28 -3.05
C GLU A 653 26.23 -9.37 -1.99
N GLN A 654 26.63 -9.07 -0.76
CA GLN A 654 26.54 -9.97 0.38
C GLN A 654 25.10 -10.36 0.70
N LEU A 655 24.20 -9.36 0.73
CA LEU A 655 22.78 -9.58 1.02
C LEU A 655 22.06 -10.31 -0.11
N THR A 656 22.44 -10.06 -1.36
CA THR A 656 21.89 -10.79 -2.52
C THR A 656 22.33 -12.25 -2.48
N GLN A 657 23.62 -12.53 -2.24
CA GLN A 657 24.12 -13.89 -2.12
C GLN A 657 23.49 -14.64 -0.95
N PHE A 658 23.33 -13.97 0.20
CA PHE A 658 22.66 -14.53 1.38
C PHE A 658 21.22 -14.94 1.06
N GLY A 659 20.42 -14.04 0.43
CA GLY A 659 19.04 -14.30 0.08
C GLY A 659 18.89 -15.46 -0.91
N LEU A 660 19.67 -15.45 -1.98
CA LEU A 660 19.65 -16.54 -2.97
C LEU A 660 20.00 -17.89 -2.32
N THR A 661 21.00 -17.94 -1.44
CA THR A 661 21.39 -19.19 -0.78
C THR A 661 20.29 -19.66 0.19
N LEU A 662 19.66 -18.74 0.92
CA LEU A 662 18.55 -19.07 1.82
C LEU A 662 17.36 -19.71 1.07
N ASP A 663 17.06 -19.21 -0.14
CA ASP A 663 15.96 -19.71 -0.97
C ASP A 663 16.30 -21.03 -1.69
N PHE A 664 17.60 -21.29 -1.97
CA PHE A 664 18.04 -22.48 -2.67
C PHE A 664 18.42 -23.64 -1.74
N GLU A 665 18.91 -23.37 -0.52
CA GLU A 665 19.27 -24.42 0.45
C GLU A 665 18.01 -24.90 1.19
N THR A 666 17.17 -25.64 0.48
CA THR A 666 15.95 -26.23 1.02
C THR A 666 16.10 -27.75 1.20
N ILE A 667 15.40 -28.30 2.19
CA ILE A 667 15.25 -29.74 2.36
C ILE A 667 14.28 -30.23 1.28
N PRO A 668 14.62 -31.30 0.51
CA PRO A 668 13.69 -31.84 -0.48
C PRO A 668 12.39 -32.28 0.22
N GLU A 669 11.26 -32.07 -0.45
CA GLU A 669 9.97 -32.56 0.01
C GLU A 669 10.01 -34.10 0.11
N ASP A 670 9.44 -34.65 1.19
CA ASP A 670 9.33 -36.07 1.37
C ASP A 670 8.24 -36.60 0.42
N GLU A 671 8.66 -37.24 -0.67
CA GLU A 671 7.74 -37.81 -1.69
C GLU A 671 6.80 -38.87 -1.09
N HIS A 672 7.15 -39.41 0.08
CA HIS A 672 6.38 -40.46 0.76
C HIS A 672 5.59 -39.96 1.98
N ILE A 673 5.36 -38.66 2.10
CA ILE A 673 4.65 -38.07 3.25
C ILE A 673 3.25 -38.64 3.44
N GLU A 674 2.55 -39.00 2.35
CA GLU A 674 1.23 -39.63 2.39
C GLU A 674 1.30 -41.11 2.91
N GLU A 675 2.41 -41.80 2.69
CA GLU A 675 2.61 -43.17 3.18
C GLU A 675 2.91 -43.20 4.69
N ARG A 676 3.45 -42.06 5.22
CA ARG A 676 3.74 -41.89 6.65
C ARG A 676 2.58 -41.25 7.42
N GLU A 677 1.42 -41.08 6.78
CA GLU A 677 0.23 -40.58 7.46
C GLU A 677 -0.15 -41.47 8.64
N MET A 678 -0.32 -40.88 9.82
CA MET A 678 -0.74 -41.61 11.00
C MET A 678 -2.19 -42.03 10.90
N LYS A 679 -2.46 -43.33 11.10
CA LYS A 679 -3.80 -43.91 11.07
C LYS A 679 -4.21 -44.41 12.44
N LEU A 680 -5.50 -44.26 12.75
CA LEU A 680 -6.12 -44.88 13.93
C LEU A 680 -6.78 -46.18 13.52
N GLN A 681 -6.39 -47.29 14.16
CA GLN A 681 -6.95 -48.61 13.90
C GLN A 681 -7.25 -49.34 15.21
N LYS A 682 -8.32 -50.11 15.20
CA LYS A 682 -8.68 -50.98 16.34
C LYS A 682 -8.21 -52.42 16.11
N PHE A 683 -7.71 -53.03 17.16
CA PHE A 683 -7.28 -54.39 17.18
C PHE A 683 -7.96 -55.12 18.34
N VAL A 684 -8.28 -56.43 18.14
CA VAL A 684 -8.83 -57.26 19.18
C VAL A 684 -7.73 -58.25 19.63
N ILE A 685 -7.38 -58.23 20.91
CA ILE A 685 -6.37 -59.12 21.46
C ILE A 685 -6.88 -60.56 21.38
N SER A 686 -6.27 -61.39 20.53
CA SER A 686 -6.65 -62.75 20.36
C SER A 686 -6.14 -63.66 21.59
N SER A 687 -6.78 -64.76 21.81
CA SER A 687 -6.33 -65.73 22.89
C SER A 687 -4.92 -66.31 22.67
N LYS A 688 -4.32 -66.11 21.49
CA LYS A 688 -2.96 -66.54 21.14
C LYS A 688 -1.97 -65.34 21.05
N SER A 689 -2.39 -64.15 21.41
CA SER A 689 -1.55 -62.95 21.34
C SER A 689 -0.38 -62.99 22.28
N LYS A 690 0.78 -62.55 21.82
CA LYS A 690 1.99 -62.42 22.65
C LYS A 690 1.89 -61.29 23.70
N LEU A 691 0.89 -60.46 23.60
CA LEU A 691 0.66 -59.37 24.54
C LEU A 691 -0.09 -59.79 25.81
N ILE A 692 -0.73 -60.97 25.84
CA ILE A 692 -1.50 -61.40 27.00
C ILE A 692 -0.59 -61.51 28.21
N GLY A 693 -1.02 -60.89 29.32
CA GLY A 693 -0.28 -60.92 30.59
C GLY A 693 0.89 -59.96 30.67
N THR A 694 1.16 -59.17 29.56
CA THR A 694 2.12 -58.05 29.58
C THR A 694 1.39 -56.75 29.90
N ASP A 695 2.04 -55.87 30.63
CA ASP A 695 1.54 -54.49 30.81
C ASP A 695 1.83 -53.63 29.60
N LEU A 696 1.07 -52.54 29.42
CA LEU A 696 1.21 -51.64 28.27
C LEU A 696 2.62 -51.06 28.20
N GLN A 697 3.23 -50.73 29.33
CA GLN A 697 4.57 -50.12 29.38
C GLN A 697 5.66 -51.05 28.84
N ASN A 698 5.53 -52.36 29.12
CA ASN A 698 6.50 -53.41 28.74
C ASN A 698 6.10 -54.16 27.45
N SER A 699 4.96 -53.80 26.84
CA SER A 699 4.42 -54.47 25.63
C SER A 699 5.29 -54.29 24.39
N GLY A 700 6.19 -53.31 24.37
CA GLY A 700 7.03 -52.96 23.21
C GLY A 700 6.28 -52.25 22.08
N ILE A 701 4.98 -52.03 22.16
CA ILE A 701 4.15 -51.42 21.10
C ILE A 701 4.73 -50.07 20.66
N ARG A 702 5.16 -49.25 21.63
CA ARG A 702 5.74 -47.95 21.33
C ARG A 702 7.17 -48.02 20.83
N ASN A 703 8.00 -48.78 21.51
CA ASN A 703 9.46 -48.74 21.27
C ASN A 703 9.92 -49.64 20.13
N GLN A 704 9.22 -50.75 19.86
CA GLN A 704 9.57 -51.70 18.81
C GLN A 704 8.76 -51.51 17.53
N TYR A 705 7.48 -51.09 17.67
CA TYR A 705 6.56 -50.98 16.55
C TYR A 705 6.18 -49.54 16.21
N ASN A 706 6.70 -48.54 16.93
CA ASN A 706 6.39 -47.12 16.72
C ASN A 706 4.88 -46.82 16.66
N CYS A 707 4.10 -47.55 17.49
CA CYS A 707 2.65 -47.37 17.62
C CYS A 707 2.29 -46.86 19.00
N MET A 708 1.24 -46.08 19.11
CA MET A 708 0.76 -45.56 20.38
C MET A 708 -0.66 -46.06 20.66
N VAL A 709 -0.86 -46.64 21.85
CA VAL A 709 -2.21 -47.01 22.32
C VAL A 709 -2.91 -45.76 22.84
N VAL A 710 -4.07 -45.45 22.28
CA VAL A 710 -4.87 -44.25 22.63
C VAL A 710 -6.17 -44.60 23.37
N GLY A 711 -6.56 -45.86 23.37
CA GLY A 711 -7.73 -46.34 24.11
C GLY A 711 -7.77 -47.84 24.21
N ILE A 712 -8.39 -48.36 25.28
CA ILE A 712 -8.64 -49.79 25.49
C ILE A 712 -10.11 -49.96 25.90
N GLU A 713 -10.80 -50.91 25.29
CA GLU A 713 -12.16 -51.30 25.66
C GLU A 713 -12.14 -52.69 26.33
N GLU A 714 -12.52 -52.75 27.59
CA GLU A 714 -12.70 -53.99 28.35
C GLU A 714 -14.18 -54.36 28.40
N GLY A 715 -14.63 -55.30 27.58
CA GLY A 715 -16.04 -55.64 27.48
C GLY A 715 -16.92 -54.45 27.05
N GLN A 716 -17.74 -53.90 27.97
CA GLN A 716 -18.59 -52.70 27.70
C GLN A 716 -18.03 -51.39 28.25
N LYS A 717 -16.81 -51.37 28.82
CA LYS A 717 -16.19 -50.16 29.36
C LYS A 717 -15.19 -49.57 28.39
N HIS A 718 -15.40 -48.32 28.02
CA HIS A 718 -14.43 -47.55 27.25
C HIS A 718 -13.43 -46.86 28.19
N LEU A 719 -12.17 -47.19 28.09
CA LEU A 719 -11.08 -46.52 28.81
C LEU A 719 -10.43 -45.47 27.92
N THR A 720 -10.87 -44.23 28.08
CA THR A 720 -10.32 -43.07 27.31
C THR A 720 -8.92 -42.65 27.83
N ILE A 721 -8.59 -42.94 29.09
CA ILE A 721 -7.29 -42.72 29.72
C ILE A 721 -6.64 -44.07 29.97
N VAL A 722 -5.63 -44.40 29.19
CA VAL A 722 -4.96 -45.71 29.27
C VAL A 722 -3.89 -45.66 30.36
N ASN A 723 -4.02 -46.52 31.37
CA ASN A 723 -3.01 -46.64 32.41
C ASN A 723 -1.80 -47.43 31.85
N PRO A 724 -0.56 -46.92 31.97
CA PRO A 724 0.64 -47.67 31.56
C PRO A 724 0.79 -49.07 32.18
N SER A 725 0.23 -49.29 33.36
CA SER A 725 0.21 -50.57 34.07
C SER A 725 -0.94 -51.49 33.69
N HIS A 726 -1.75 -51.16 32.66
CA HIS A 726 -2.82 -52.03 32.19
C HIS A 726 -2.25 -53.33 31.61
N VAL A 727 -2.71 -54.46 32.08
CA VAL A 727 -2.30 -55.80 31.63
C VAL A 727 -3.30 -56.28 30.59
N PHE A 728 -2.82 -56.57 29.37
CA PHE A 728 -3.65 -57.03 28.26
C PHE A 728 -4.30 -58.38 28.53
N GLN A 729 -5.59 -58.49 28.23
CA GLN A 729 -6.39 -59.69 28.35
C GLN A 729 -6.94 -60.15 27.00
N ALA A 730 -7.25 -61.42 26.84
CA ALA A 730 -7.89 -61.90 25.63
C ALA A 730 -9.29 -61.28 25.48
N GLY A 731 -9.57 -60.69 24.32
CA GLY A 731 -10.82 -60.00 24.04
C GLY A 731 -10.79 -58.47 24.23
N ASP A 732 -9.70 -57.91 24.77
CA ASP A 732 -9.54 -56.45 24.82
C ASP A 732 -9.50 -55.88 23.42
N ILE A 733 -10.23 -54.77 23.24
CA ILE A 733 -10.16 -53.99 21.99
C ILE A 733 -9.24 -52.79 22.22
N VAL A 734 -8.12 -52.80 21.50
CA VAL A 734 -7.08 -51.76 21.64
C VAL A 734 -7.10 -50.84 20.44
N TRP A 735 -7.22 -49.54 20.69
CA TRP A 735 -7.12 -48.50 19.67
C TRP A 735 -5.69 -48.00 19.62
N MET A 736 -5.08 -48.11 18.42
CA MET A 736 -3.70 -47.69 18.20
C MET A 736 -3.57 -46.71 17.09
N VAL A 737 -2.65 -45.76 17.24
CA VAL A 737 -2.23 -44.79 16.24
C VAL A 737 -0.79 -45.13 15.84
N GLY A 738 -0.54 -45.16 14.55
CA GLY A 738 0.76 -45.41 13.95
C GLY A 738 0.72 -45.27 12.43
N GLU A 739 1.88 -45.37 11.81
CA GLU A 739 1.99 -45.47 10.34
C GLU A 739 1.40 -46.79 9.86
N LYS A 740 0.95 -46.84 8.62
CA LYS A 740 0.29 -48.02 8.03
C LYS A 740 1.13 -49.28 8.16
N GLU A 741 2.44 -49.20 7.91
CA GLU A 741 3.37 -50.32 8.01
C GLU A 741 3.59 -50.74 9.45
N SER A 742 3.72 -49.78 10.36
CA SER A 742 3.86 -50.03 11.80
C SER A 742 2.63 -50.72 12.38
N LEU A 743 1.44 -50.29 12.00
CA LEU A 743 0.18 -50.92 12.40
C LEU A 743 0.05 -52.35 11.83
N ALA A 744 0.48 -52.55 10.59
CA ALA A 744 0.52 -53.90 9.99
C ALA A 744 1.50 -54.81 10.71
N ALA A 745 2.68 -54.33 11.14
CA ALA A 745 3.64 -55.09 11.91
C ALA A 745 3.10 -55.50 13.29
N VAL A 746 2.34 -54.60 13.96
CA VAL A 746 1.71 -54.93 15.26
C VAL A 746 0.71 -56.09 15.14
N THR A 747 0.07 -56.26 13.99
CA THR A 747 -0.87 -57.37 13.74
C THR A 747 -0.23 -58.76 13.95
N THR A 748 1.10 -58.87 13.82
CA THR A 748 1.82 -60.13 13.98
C THR A 748 1.99 -60.57 15.45
N ILE A 749 1.75 -59.68 16.40
CA ILE A 749 1.86 -59.93 17.86
C ILE A 749 0.50 -59.97 18.57
N ILE A 750 -0.53 -59.47 17.93
CA ILE A 750 -1.92 -59.46 18.43
C ILE A 750 -2.64 -60.72 18.04
#